data_a9b1a6458b2b38924eb2221bdd992406
#
_entry.id   a9b1a6458b2b38924eb2221bdd992406
#
_cell.length_a   1.000
_cell.length_b   1.000
_cell.length_c   1.000
_cell.angle_alpha   90.00
_cell.angle_beta   90.00
_cell.angle_gamma   90.00
#
_symmetry.space_group_name_H-M   'P 1'
#
loop_
_entity.id
_entity.type
_entity.pdbx_description
1 polymer ?
#
loop_
_entity_poly.entity_id
_entity_poly.type
_entity_poly.pdbx_seq_one_letter_code
_entity_poly.pdbx_strand_id
1 'polypeptide(L)'
;MAHTPQAKYRLDYQPPSHTITDIDLVFDLYDDATLVTAVSQVKQQQESNTLILDGETLELRALKVNGQDWQDYSVGEASLEIRGLPSEFTLTVVTKINPQANTALEGLYKSGGAFCTQCEAEGFRRITYYLDRPDVLARYTTTVIADKAQYPYLLSNGNKIAQGEQEAGRHWVKWQDPHPKPAYLFALVAGDFDVLRDQYVTQSGRQVALEIFVDKGNLDRAGHAMTSLINSMRWDEQRFGLEYDLDIYMIVAVDFFNMGAMENKGLNIFNSKFVLANEKTATDTDYLGIEAVIGHEYFHNWTGNRVTCRDWFQLSLKEGLTVFRDQEFSSDLGSRAVNRIGNVRIIRGPQFAEDASPMSHPIRPDKVIEMNNFYTLTVYEKGSEVIRMMHTLLGEEKFQRGMKLYFKRHDGTAATCEDFVAAMEDASGIDLQQFRLWYSQSGTPTLKVSSTYHAASQTYELTVEQHTEPTHDQKEKQPLHIPLDIELYAPNGDVIALQCNGKPVSNVLDVKQAKQTFRFEQVKQPPIPSLLREFSAPVKLEYAYSDEELIFLMVHARNEFARWDAGQMLLAKYIRTNVERVQQGQPVELAESVIDAFRGVLLSDNLDAEFVAEMLSLPSHNEVSGWYKRVDVDAIAQVLTSLKTILATELEDELSATYHTLKQDTYSIEHAAIGKRTLRNVCLSYLAYTAQGNALVQKQYAQANNMTDTIAAMTAANQAQLACRESLMQDYSEKWKHDGLVMDKWFTLQGSNPSPQVLDVIQQAMQHEAFSLKNPNRTRSLIGAFLNANPVNFHAKTGEGYRFAGHILRELNSSNPQVASRLIDPLLKFRLYDEQRQALIKQELEQLKAMDNLARDLFEKVSKALEA
;
A
#
# COMPACT_ATOMS: atom_id res chain seq x y z
N MET A 1 -27.23 17.05 20.55
CA MET A 1 -25.82 17.41 20.50
C MET A 1 -25.12 16.22 19.84
N ALA A 2 -24.50 16.41 18.69
CA ALA A 2 -23.71 15.35 18.07
C ALA A 2 -22.60 14.95 19.04
N HIS A 3 -22.51 13.67 19.36
CA HIS A 3 -21.42 13.18 20.22
C HIS A 3 -20.10 13.34 19.51
N THR A 4 -19.16 14.09 20.13
CA THR A 4 -17.79 14.16 19.63
C THR A 4 -17.18 12.75 19.62
N PRO A 5 -16.63 12.28 18.49
CA PRO A 5 -16.03 10.96 18.41
C PRO A 5 -14.94 10.76 19.47
N GLN A 6 -15.01 9.62 20.17
CA GLN A 6 -14.10 9.32 21.27
C GLN A 6 -12.92 8.45 20.80
N ALA A 7 -11.74 8.73 21.34
CA ALA A 7 -10.56 7.95 21.09
C ALA A 7 -10.57 6.63 21.88
N LYS A 8 -10.06 5.59 21.24
CA LYS A 8 -9.74 4.30 21.87
C LYS A 8 -8.23 4.23 22.09
N TYR A 9 -7.80 3.60 23.17
CA TYR A 9 -6.39 3.48 23.53
C TYR A 9 -5.96 2.02 23.63
N ARG A 10 -4.75 1.73 23.16
CA ARG A 10 -4.18 0.37 23.16
C ARG A 10 -4.11 -0.24 24.56
N LEU A 11 -3.75 0.57 25.55
CA LEU A 11 -3.59 0.10 26.94
C LEU A 11 -4.92 -0.18 27.64
N ASP A 12 -6.04 0.23 27.07
CA ASP A 12 -7.38 -0.04 27.61
C ASP A 12 -7.94 -1.41 27.18
N TYR A 13 -7.15 -2.21 26.47
CA TYR A 13 -7.57 -3.53 26.04
C TYR A 13 -8.06 -4.37 27.21
N GLN A 14 -9.25 -4.95 27.05
CA GLN A 14 -9.80 -5.96 27.95
C GLN A 14 -10.17 -7.21 27.15
N PRO A 15 -9.90 -8.41 27.67
CA PRO A 15 -10.41 -9.63 27.07
C PRO A 15 -11.95 -9.56 26.95
N PRO A 16 -12.55 -10.18 25.91
CA PRO A 16 -13.98 -10.15 25.75
C PRO A 16 -14.71 -10.82 26.91
N SER A 17 -15.83 -10.25 27.35
CA SER A 17 -16.67 -10.82 28.43
C SER A 17 -17.27 -12.17 28.03
N HIS A 18 -17.54 -12.34 26.73
CA HIS A 18 -18.08 -13.55 26.13
C HIS A 18 -17.29 -13.91 24.88
N THR A 19 -17.34 -15.18 24.49
CA THR A 19 -16.86 -15.63 23.19
C THR A 19 -18.00 -16.29 22.40
N ILE A 20 -17.81 -16.39 21.08
CA ILE A 20 -18.72 -17.10 20.21
C ILE A 20 -17.91 -18.20 19.55
N THR A 21 -18.34 -19.45 19.70
CA THR A 21 -17.61 -20.61 19.18
C THR A 21 -18.08 -21.01 17.80
N ASP A 22 -19.36 -20.81 17.52
CA ASP A 22 -20.02 -21.19 16.28
C ASP A 22 -21.10 -20.16 15.94
N ILE A 23 -21.23 -19.83 14.67
CA ILE A 23 -22.32 -19.00 14.16
C ILE A 23 -22.90 -19.63 12.89
N ASP A 24 -24.20 -19.70 12.81
CA ASP A 24 -24.98 -20.08 11.64
C ASP A 24 -25.71 -18.85 11.10
N LEU A 25 -25.34 -18.45 9.87
CA LEU A 25 -25.89 -17.28 9.20
C LEU A 25 -26.78 -17.71 8.04
N VAL A 26 -27.95 -17.10 7.94
CA VAL A 26 -28.84 -17.24 6.78
C VAL A 26 -29.08 -15.84 6.20
N PHE A 27 -28.68 -15.65 4.96
CA PHE A 27 -28.92 -14.44 4.18
C PHE A 27 -30.05 -14.66 3.18
N ASP A 28 -31.13 -13.97 3.37
CA ASP A 28 -32.26 -13.98 2.44
C ASP A 28 -32.24 -12.70 1.61
N LEU A 29 -31.64 -12.79 0.42
CA LEU A 29 -31.33 -11.64 -0.44
C LEU A 29 -32.51 -11.30 -1.35
N TYR A 30 -32.95 -10.03 -1.27
CA TYR A 30 -33.92 -9.43 -2.19
C TYR A 30 -33.38 -8.08 -2.68
N ASP A 31 -33.90 -7.59 -3.80
CA ASP A 31 -33.42 -6.35 -4.41
C ASP A 31 -33.69 -5.09 -3.56
N ASP A 32 -34.71 -5.14 -2.73
CA ASP A 32 -35.15 -4.02 -1.89
C ASP A 32 -34.75 -4.14 -0.42
N ALA A 33 -34.40 -5.34 0.04
CA ALA A 33 -33.99 -5.59 1.42
C ALA A 33 -33.30 -6.94 1.55
N THR A 34 -32.51 -7.10 2.61
CA THR A 34 -31.91 -8.38 3.00
C THR A 34 -32.27 -8.68 4.45
N LEU A 35 -32.75 -9.91 4.70
CA LEU A 35 -32.92 -10.43 6.05
C LEU A 35 -31.73 -11.31 6.42
N VAL A 36 -31.14 -11.06 7.57
CA VAL A 36 -30.03 -11.82 8.12
C VAL A 36 -30.47 -12.48 9.42
N THR A 37 -30.41 -13.81 9.44
CA THR A 37 -30.63 -14.59 10.66
C THR A 37 -29.29 -15.12 11.13
N ALA A 38 -28.88 -14.71 12.34
CA ALA A 38 -27.64 -15.14 12.97
C ALA A 38 -27.96 -15.95 14.22
N VAL A 39 -27.51 -17.21 14.25
CA VAL A 39 -27.64 -18.11 15.41
C VAL A 39 -26.26 -18.41 15.95
N SER A 40 -25.94 -17.86 17.11
CA SER A 40 -24.61 -17.93 17.73
C SER A 40 -24.61 -18.78 18.99
N GLN A 41 -23.56 -19.63 19.15
CA GLN A 41 -23.28 -20.31 20.43
C GLN A 41 -22.37 -19.39 21.25
N VAL A 42 -22.94 -18.81 22.32
CA VAL A 42 -22.27 -17.80 23.16
C VAL A 42 -21.87 -18.42 24.50
N LYS A 43 -20.67 -18.13 24.90
CA LYS A 43 -20.10 -18.61 26.16
C LYS A 43 -19.45 -17.46 26.95
N GLN A 44 -19.81 -17.35 28.20
CA GLN A 44 -19.24 -16.40 29.14
C GLN A 44 -17.76 -16.71 29.39
N GLN A 45 -16.92 -15.70 29.34
CA GLN A 45 -15.48 -15.78 29.66
C GLN A 45 -15.15 -15.12 31.01
N GLN A 46 -15.93 -14.13 31.39
CA GLN A 46 -15.85 -13.44 32.67
C GLN A 46 -17.24 -13.38 33.28
N GLU A 47 -17.32 -13.34 34.61
CA GLU A 47 -18.61 -13.28 35.28
C GLU A 47 -19.39 -12.04 34.86
N SER A 48 -20.42 -12.23 34.05
CA SER A 48 -21.32 -11.18 33.56
C SER A 48 -22.61 -11.80 33.02
N ASN A 49 -23.73 -11.29 33.44
CA ASN A 49 -25.02 -11.65 32.87
C ASN A 49 -25.50 -10.69 31.76
N THR A 50 -24.62 -9.81 31.31
CA THR A 50 -24.90 -8.81 30.28
C THR A 50 -23.96 -8.97 29.11
N LEU A 51 -24.51 -8.99 27.90
CA LEU A 51 -23.77 -9.04 26.65
C LEU A 51 -24.04 -7.75 25.87
N ILE A 52 -22.94 -7.09 25.46
CA ILE A 52 -23.00 -5.92 24.59
C ILE A 52 -22.46 -6.32 23.22
N LEU A 53 -23.32 -6.21 22.21
CA LEU A 53 -22.98 -6.50 20.81
C LEU A 53 -22.83 -5.20 20.03
N ASP A 54 -21.89 -5.17 19.10
CA ASP A 54 -21.74 -4.06 18.15
C ASP A 54 -22.79 -4.16 17.04
N GLY A 55 -23.30 -3.02 16.61
CA GLY A 55 -24.25 -2.96 15.50
C GLY A 55 -24.48 -1.54 15.02
N GLU A 56 -24.38 -1.32 13.72
CA GLU A 56 -24.59 -0.02 13.08
C GLU A 56 -25.53 -0.16 11.88
N THR A 57 -26.43 0.81 11.71
CA THR A 57 -27.39 0.88 10.58
C THR A 57 -28.21 -0.41 10.40
N LEU A 58 -28.64 -1.01 11.51
CA LEU A 58 -29.39 -2.25 11.55
C LEU A 58 -30.83 -1.99 12.03
N GLU A 59 -31.77 -2.75 11.48
CA GLU A 59 -33.12 -2.86 12.00
C GLU A 59 -33.30 -4.22 12.68
N LEU A 60 -33.42 -4.25 14.01
CA LEU A 60 -33.63 -5.49 14.76
C LEU A 60 -35.08 -6.00 14.55
N ARG A 61 -35.24 -7.23 14.07
CA ARG A 61 -36.52 -7.87 13.79
C ARG A 61 -36.92 -8.90 14.83
N ALA A 62 -35.95 -9.65 15.36
CA ALA A 62 -36.21 -10.63 16.39
C ALA A 62 -34.94 -10.86 17.23
N LEU A 63 -35.14 -11.16 18.51
CA LEU A 63 -34.11 -11.53 19.46
C LEU A 63 -34.60 -12.70 20.30
N LYS A 64 -33.84 -13.80 20.29
CA LYS A 64 -34.19 -14.99 21.09
C LYS A 64 -32.93 -15.49 21.85
N VAL A 65 -33.18 -15.97 23.07
CA VAL A 65 -32.19 -16.67 23.89
C VAL A 65 -32.70 -18.08 24.14
N ASN A 66 -31.92 -19.09 23.77
CA ASN A 66 -32.31 -20.50 23.84
C ASN A 66 -33.68 -20.79 23.20
N GLY A 67 -33.94 -20.13 22.05
CA GLY A 67 -35.18 -20.29 21.29
C GLY A 67 -36.42 -19.53 21.85
N GLN A 68 -36.27 -18.83 22.95
CA GLN A 68 -37.34 -18.05 23.58
C GLN A 68 -37.16 -16.56 23.22
N ASP A 69 -38.27 -15.89 22.88
CA ASP A 69 -38.27 -14.45 22.67
C ASP A 69 -37.76 -13.73 23.92
N TRP A 70 -36.78 -12.83 23.73
CA TRP A 70 -36.10 -12.15 24.84
C TRP A 70 -36.50 -10.69 24.91
N GLN A 71 -36.85 -10.20 26.11
CA GLN A 71 -37.37 -8.85 26.29
C GLN A 71 -36.41 -7.92 27.04
N ASP A 72 -35.49 -8.48 27.84
CA ASP A 72 -34.58 -7.68 28.64
C ASP A 72 -33.36 -7.25 27.82
N TYR A 73 -33.58 -6.29 26.92
CA TYR A 73 -32.52 -5.70 26.08
C TYR A 73 -32.82 -4.23 25.81
N SER A 74 -31.80 -3.50 25.37
CA SER A 74 -31.90 -2.14 24.85
C SER A 74 -31.05 -1.96 23.59
N VAL A 75 -31.64 -1.28 22.60
CA VAL A 75 -30.98 -0.95 21.33
C VAL A 75 -30.41 0.46 21.45
N GLY A 76 -29.09 0.59 21.34
CA GLY A 76 -28.37 1.86 21.26
C GLY A 76 -28.09 2.26 19.81
N GLU A 77 -27.40 3.38 19.63
CA GLU A 77 -27.00 3.87 18.30
C GLU A 77 -26.00 2.92 17.59
N ALA A 78 -25.08 2.36 18.35
CA ALA A 78 -24.01 1.51 17.83
C ALA A 78 -23.88 0.18 18.59
N SER A 79 -24.88 -0.21 19.36
CA SER A 79 -24.83 -1.42 20.19
C SER A 79 -26.20 -1.99 20.51
N LEU A 80 -26.22 -3.27 20.88
CA LEU A 80 -27.34 -3.98 21.45
C LEU A 80 -26.89 -4.54 22.80
N GLU A 81 -27.51 -4.10 23.88
CA GLU A 81 -27.25 -4.59 25.24
C GLU A 81 -28.33 -5.60 25.63
N ILE A 82 -27.90 -6.82 25.99
CA ILE A 82 -28.82 -7.92 26.38
C ILE A 82 -28.47 -8.32 27.80
N ARG A 83 -29.49 -8.38 28.69
CA ARG A 83 -29.32 -8.62 30.12
C ARG A 83 -29.99 -9.92 30.58
N GLY A 84 -29.64 -10.36 31.78
CA GLY A 84 -30.23 -11.53 32.37
C GLY A 84 -29.84 -12.86 31.78
N LEU A 85 -28.65 -12.92 31.14
CA LEU A 85 -28.21 -14.05 30.38
C LEU A 85 -27.58 -15.16 31.23
N PRO A 86 -27.78 -16.45 30.90
CA PRO A 86 -27.01 -17.56 31.49
C PRO A 86 -25.55 -17.56 31.02
N SER A 87 -24.73 -18.43 31.62
CA SER A 87 -23.29 -18.52 31.27
C SER A 87 -23.01 -19.10 29.86
N GLU A 88 -23.90 -19.95 29.36
CA GLU A 88 -23.85 -20.51 27.99
C GLU A 88 -25.25 -20.47 27.41
N PHE A 89 -25.39 -20.02 26.19
CA PHE A 89 -26.68 -19.91 25.53
C PHE A 89 -26.56 -19.84 24.01
N THR A 90 -27.66 -20.16 23.35
CA THR A 90 -27.86 -19.93 21.93
C THR A 90 -28.53 -18.58 21.72
N LEU A 91 -27.91 -17.69 20.97
CA LEU A 91 -28.46 -16.37 20.66
C LEU A 91 -28.92 -16.32 19.19
N THR A 92 -30.18 -15.99 18.98
CA THR A 92 -30.75 -15.75 17.65
C THR A 92 -31.04 -14.26 17.49
N VAL A 93 -30.42 -13.66 16.47
CA VAL A 93 -30.64 -12.27 16.09
C VAL A 93 -31.10 -12.24 14.63
N VAL A 94 -32.21 -11.59 14.36
CA VAL A 94 -32.69 -11.33 13.00
C VAL A 94 -32.64 -9.84 12.73
N THR A 95 -31.94 -9.45 11.69
CA THR A 95 -31.79 -8.06 11.26
C THR A 95 -32.25 -7.88 9.82
N LYS A 96 -32.76 -6.67 9.53
CA LYS A 96 -33.03 -6.22 8.16
C LYS A 96 -32.03 -5.15 7.79
N ILE A 97 -31.40 -5.29 6.62
CA ILE A 97 -30.44 -4.36 6.06
C ILE A 97 -30.80 -4.01 4.62
N ASN A 98 -30.19 -2.94 4.11
CA ASN A 98 -30.47 -2.39 2.81
C ASN A 98 -29.19 -2.23 1.96
N PRO A 99 -28.63 -3.35 1.41
CA PRO A 99 -27.36 -3.32 0.68
C PRO A 99 -27.35 -2.41 -0.54
N GLN A 100 -28.47 -2.30 -1.25
CA GLN A 100 -28.57 -1.49 -2.47
C GLN A 100 -28.44 0.03 -2.21
N ALA A 101 -28.68 0.48 -0.98
CA ALA A 101 -28.52 1.87 -0.56
C ALA A 101 -27.16 2.16 0.09
N ASN A 102 -26.31 1.14 0.23
CA ASN A 102 -25.01 1.25 0.90
C ASN A 102 -23.97 1.85 -0.06
N THR A 103 -23.63 3.12 0.11
CA THR A 103 -22.60 3.84 -0.66
C THR A 103 -21.24 3.88 0.04
N ALA A 104 -21.20 3.59 1.35
CA ALA A 104 -19.97 3.55 2.12
C ALA A 104 -19.06 2.37 1.72
N LEU A 105 -19.64 1.34 1.08
CA LEU A 105 -18.96 0.11 0.68
C LEU A 105 -18.33 -0.63 1.86
N GLU A 106 -19.04 -0.63 2.99
CA GLU A 106 -18.71 -1.37 4.21
C GLU A 106 -19.89 -2.25 4.63
N GLY A 107 -19.62 -3.48 5.08
CA GLY A 107 -20.64 -4.49 5.30
C GLY A 107 -21.08 -5.12 3.99
N LEU A 108 -22.39 -5.41 3.85
CA LEU A 108 -22.97 -5.95 2.63
C LEU A 108 -23.47 -4.82 1.73
N TYR A 109 -23.06 -4.82 0.46
CA TYR A 109 -23.44 -3.82 -0.53
C TYR A 109 -23.55 -4.42 -1.93
N LYS A 110 -23.90 -3.60 -2.92
CA LYS A 110 -23.92 -4.03 -4.33
C LYS A 110 -22.84 -3.33 -5.13
N SER A 111 -22.06 -4.11 -5.88
CA SER A 111 -21.12 -3.65 -6.90
C SER A 111 -21.65 -4.07 -8.27
N GLY A 112 -22.05 -3.11 -9.10
CA GLY A 112 -22.76 -3.44 -10.32
C GLY A 112 -24.05 -4.21 -10.01
N GLY A 113 -24.22 -5.38 -10.62
CA GLY A 113 -25.38 -6.27 -10.35
C GLY A 113 -25.17 -7.27 -9.21
N ALA A 114 -23.98 -7.35 -8.61
CA ALA A 114 -23.62 -8.37 -7.63
C ALA A 114 -23.68 -7.85 -6.19
N PHE A 115 -24.09 -8.70 -5.24
CA PHE A 115 -23.86 -8.48 -3.82
C PHE A 115 -22.44 -8.87 -3.45
N CYS A 116 -21.79 -8.08 -2.62
CA CYS A 116 -20.48 -8.40 -2.03
C CYS A 116 -20.30 -7.76 -0.67
N THR A 117 -19.28 -8.18 0.07
CA THR A 117 -19.01 -7.71 1.42
C THR A 117 -17.63 -7.07 1.53
N GLN A 118 -17.50 -6.14 2.48
CA GLN A 118 -16.23 -5.70 3.05
C GLN A 118 -16.38 -5.56 4.56
N CYS A 119 -15.75 -6.44 5.32
CA CYS A 119 -15.92 -6.50 6.78
C CYS A 119 -14.71 -5.97 7.57
N GLU A 120 -13.52 -5.90 7.01
CA GLU A 120 -12.36 -5.30 7.70
C GLU A 120 -12.41 -3.76 7.62
N ALA A 121 -12.22 -3.04 8.72
CA ALA A 121 -11.96 -3.52 10.08
C ALA A 121 -13.25 -3.86 10.86
N GLU A 122 -14.29 -3.08 10.76
CA GLU A 122 -15.48 -3.11 11.61
C GLU A 122 -16.78 -3.08 10.78
N GLY A 123 -16.78 -3.75 9.62
CA GLY A 123 -17.94 -3.78 8.71
C GLY A 123 -18.96 -4.87 9.01
N PHE A 124 -18.61 -5.93 9.71
CA PHE A 124 -19.55 -7.01 10.02
C PHE A 124 -20.70 -6.55 10.90
N ARG A 125 -20.47 -5.57 11.77
CA ARG A 125 -21.52 -4.95 12.60
C ARG A 125 -22.58 -4.20 11.80
N ARG A 126 -22.39 -3.98 10.52
CA ARG A 126 -23.38 -3.42 9.60
C ARG A 126 -24.24 -4.51 8.92
N ILE A 127 -24.00 -5.76 9.26
CA ILE A 127 -24.72 -6.94 8.75
C ILE A 127 -25.64 -7.51 9.82
N THR A 128 -25.09 -7.73 11.00
CA THR A 128 -25.84 -8.22 12.18
C THR A 128 -25.19 -7.71 13.46
N TYR A 129 -25.91 -7.76 14.57
CA TYR A 129 -25.34 -7.51 15.90
C TYR A 129 -24.42 -8.65 16.29
N TYR A 130 -23.17 -8.32 16.62
CA TYR A 130 -22.13 -9.31 16.87
C TYR A 130 -21.03 -8.77 17.81
N LEU A 131 -20.21 -9.66 18.37
CA LEU A 131 -18.93 -9.31 18.99
C LEU A 131 -17.92 -9.07 17.87
N ASP A 132 -17.96 -7.90 17.27
CA ASP A 132 -17.19 -7.52 16.07
C ASP A 132 -15.79 -7.03 16.46
N ARG A 133 -14.99 -7.98 16.95
CA ARG A 133 -13.60 -7.74 17.37
C ARG A 133 -12.72 -8.92 16.95
N PRO A 134 -11.44 -8.68 16.63
CA PRO A 134 -10.60 -9.70 16.00
C PRO A 134 -10.16 -10.85 16.93
N ASP A 135 -10.35 -10.73 18.24
CA ASP A 135 -10.03 -11.78 19.22
C ASP A 135 -11.21 -12.71 19.58
N VAL A 136 -12.35 -12.56 18.92
CA VAL A 136 -13.46 -13.50 18.98
C VAL A 136 -13.46 -14.34 17.69
N LEU A 137 -13.08 -15.61 17.82
CA LEU A 137 -12.92 -16.53 16.71
C LEU A 137 -14.02 -17.59 16.74
N ALA A 138 -14.83 -17.66 15.69
CA ALA A 138 -15.92 -18.60 15.56
C ALA A 138 -15.85 -19.41 14.27
N ARG A 139 -16.43 -20.60 14.25
CA ARG A 139 -16.65 -21.38 13.03
C ARG A 139 -17.94 -20.90 12.38
N TYR A 140 -17.87 -20.58 11.09
CA TYR A 140 -18.97 -20.02 10.34
C TYR A 140 -19.61 -21.05 9.42
N THR A 141 -20.94 -21.14 9.51
CA THR A 141 -21.77 -21.83 8.52
C THR A 141 -22.69 -20.78 7.92
N THR A 142 -22.68 -20.65 6.59
CA THR A 142 -23.40 -19.58 5.90
C THR A 142 -24.29 -20.15 4.81
N THR A 143 -25.59 -19.86 4.88
CA THR A 143 -26.57 -20.16 3.82
C THR A 143 -26.93 -18.86 3.12
N VAL A 144 -26.81 -18.84 1.79
CA VAL A 144 -27.18 -17.70 0.95
C VAL A 144 -28.36 -18.11 0.09
N ILE A 145 -29.43 -17.33 0.11
CA ILE A 145 -30.67 -17.55 -0.65
C ILE A 145 -30.91 -16.34 -1.55
N ALA A 146 -31.13 -16.56 -2.85
CA ALA A 146 -31.38 -15.50 -3.81
C ALA A 146 -32.13 -16.01 -5.05
N ASP A 147 -32.57 -15.08 -5.89
CA ASP A 147 -33.11 -15.38 -7.22
C ASP A 147 -32.04 -16.07 -8.07
N LYS A 148 -32.39 -17.26 -8.61
CA LYS A 148 -31.41 -18.09 -9.34
C LYS A 148 -31.01 -17.48 -10.69
N ALA A 149 -31.92 -16.82 -11.37
CA ALA A 149 -31.66 -16.24 -12.68
C ALA A 149 -30.72 -15.02 -12.58
N GLN A 150 -30.91 -14.19 -11.55
CA GLN A 150 -30.07 -13.01 -11.33
C GLN A 150 -28.76 -13.31 -10.60
N TYR A 151 -28.78 -14.29 -9.70
CA TYR A 151 -27.65 -14.64 -8.84
C TYR A 151 -27.34 -16.15 -8.91
N PRO A 152 -26.84 -16.66 -10.05
CA PRO A 152 -26.55 -18.08 -10.18
C PRO A 152 -25.40 -18.56 -9.31
N TYR A 153 -24.48 -17.68 -8.91
CA TYR A 153 -23.38 -17.96 -7.98
C TYR A 153 -23.63 -17.33 -6.62
N LEU A 154 -23.66 -18.21 -5.59
CA LEU A 154 -23.84 -17.84 -4.19
C LEU A 154 -22.62 -18.34 -3.41
N LEU A 155 -21.75 -17.41 -3.00
CA LEU A 155 -20.44 -17.73 -2.44
C LEU A 155 -20.29 -17.24 -1.01
N SER A 156 -19.59 -18.00 -0.18
CA SER A 156 -19.13 -17.59 1.14
C SER A 156 -17.85 -18.33 1.55
N ASN A 157 -17.41 -18.17 2.77
CA ASN A 157 -16.17 -18.76 3.29
C ASN A 157 -16.27 -20.28 3.48
N GLY A 158 -15.17 -20.97 3.22
CA GLY A 158 -15.00 -22.39 3.51
C GLY A 158 -15.32 -23.30 2.33
N ASN A 159 -15.86 -24.47 2.61
CA ASN A 159 -16.24 -25.46 1.60
C ASN A 159 -17.76 -25.47 1.42
N LYS A 160 -18.20 -25.65 0.17
CA LYS A 160 -19.62 -25.82 -0.13
C LYS A 160 -20.08 -27.21 0.34
N ILE A 161 -21.08 -27.22 1.25
CA ILE A 161 -21.56 -28.46 1.87
C ILE A 161 -22.95 -28.88 1.41
N ALA A 162 -23.78 -27.97 0.93
CA ALA A 162 -25.12 -28.27 0.44
C ALA A 162 -25.61 -27.19 -0.51
N GLN A 163 -26.60 -27.51 -1.33
CA GLN A 163 -27.30 -26.61 -2.20
C GLN A 163 -28.70 -27.16 -2.52
N GLY A 164 -29.60 -26.30 -2.94
CA GLY A 164 -30.93 -26.70 -3.35
C GLY A 164 -31.74 -25.59 -3.99
N GLU A 165 -32.92 -25.94 -4.47
CA GLU A 165 -33.86 -25.01 -5.05
C GLU A 165 -34.97 -24.68 -4.06
N GLN A 166 -35.56 -23.50 -4.19
CA GLN A 166 -36.64 -23.00 -3.39
C GLN A 166 -37.77 -22.50 -4.32
N GLU A 167 -38.95 -22.32 -3.79
CA GLU A 167 -40.07 -21.78 -4.55
C GLU A 167 -39.81 -20.40 -5.17
N ALA A 168 -40.58 -20.00 -6.15
CA ALA A 168 -40.50 -18.70 -6.85
C ALA A 168 -39.17 -18.45 -7.58
N GLY A 169 -38.52 -19.49 -8.11
CA GLY A 169 -37.29 -19.35 -8.88
C GLY A 169 -36.05 -19.00 -8.05
N ARG A 170 -36.12 -19.21 -6.77
CA ARG A 170 -35.01 -18.98 -5.85
C ARG A 170 -34.19 -20.25 -5.64
N HIS A 171 -32.94 -20.08 -5.21
CA HIS A 171 -32.08 -21.20 -4.82
C HIS A 171 -31.23 -20.80 -3.61
N TRP A 172 -30.56 -21.78 -3.03
CA TRP A 172 -29.67 -21.59 -1.90
C TRP A 172 -28.41 -22.45 -2.01
N VAL A 173 -27.35 -21.94 -1.41
CA VAL A 173 -26.06 -22.66 -1.24
C VAL A 173 -25.64 -22.49 0.21
N LYS A 174 -25.11 -23.57 0.79
CA LYS A 174 -24.61 -23.61 2.17
C LYS A 174 -23.12 -23.87 2.18
N TRP A 175 -22.41 -23.00 2.88
CA TRP A 175 -20.94 -23.05 3.04
C TRP A 175 -20.59 -23.27 4.51
N GLN A 176 -19.50 -24.00 4.77
CA GLN A 176 -18.96 -24.19 6.11
C GLN A 176 -17.45 -23.94 6.11
N ASP A 177 -17.01 -23.04 6.96
CA ASP A 177 -15.60 -22.78 7.22
C ASP A 177 -15.20 -23.55 8.49
N PRO A 178 -14.35 -24.59 8.38
CA PRO A 178 -13.94 -25.39 9.55
C PRO A 178 -12.94 -24.66 10.43
N HIS A 179 -12.31 -23.59 9.93
CA HIS A 179 -11.33 -22.80 10.67
C HIS A 179 -12.01 -21.68 11.45
N PRO A 180 -11.85 -21.60 12.79
CA PRO A 180 -12.34 -20.45 13.55
C PRO A 180 -11.70 -19.16 13.06
N LYS A 181 -12.53 -18.13 12.82
CA LYS A 181 -12.07 -16.83 12.36
C LYS A 181 -12.82 -15.68 13.03
N PRO A 182 -12.20 -14.49 13.10
CA PRO A 182 -12.90 -13.28 13.49
C PRO A 182 -13.86 -12.81 12.40
N ALA A 183 -14.80 -11.95 12.79
CA ALA A 183 -15.85 -11.44 11.90
C ALA A 183 -15.30 -10.66 10.69
N TYR A 184 -14.16 -10.01 10.82
CA TYR A 184 -13.61 -9.22 9.73
C TYR A 184 -13.20 -10.05 8.50
N LEU A 185 -13.02 -11.36 8.67
CA LEU A 185 -12.69 -12.30 7.57
C LEU A 185 -13.93 -12.91 6.90
N PHE A 186 -15.12 -12.59 7.39
CA PHE A 186 -16.36 -13.03 6.75
C PHE A 186 -16.53 -12.40 5.37
N ALA A 187 -16.98 -13.21 4.40
CA ALA A 187 -17.33 -12.73 3.07
C ALA A 187 -18.55 -13.44 2.51
N LEU A 188 -19.31 -12.71 1.70
CA LEU A 188 -20.44 -13.20 0.92
C LEU A 188 -20.40 -12.52 -0.44
N VAL A 189 -20.63 -13.31 -1.49
CA VAL A 189 -20.82 -12.81 -2.86
C VAL A 189 -21.99 -13.51 -3.49
N ALA A 190 -22.88 -12.76 -4.14
CA ALA A 190 -23.97 -13.30 -4.96
C ALA A 190 -24.05 -12.53 -6.27
N GLY A 191 -23.92 -13.23 -7.39
CA GLY A 191 -23.88 -12.58 -8.70
C GLY A 191 -23.93 -13.55 -9.88
N ASP A 192 -23.85 -12.96 -11.06
CA ASP A 192 -23.75 -13.65 -12.34
C ASP A 192 -22.38 -13.32 -12.96
N PHE A 193 -21.49 -14.29 -13.02
CA PHE A 193 -20.07 -14.12 -13.37
C PHE A 193 -19.65 -15.06 -14.48
N ASP A 194 -18.58 -14.70 -15.20
CA ASP A 194 -17.72 -15.63 -15.88
C ASP A 194 -16.69 -16.16 -14.88
N VAL A 195 -16.33 -17.44 -14.99
CA VAL A 195 -15.45 -18.12 -14.02
C VAL A 195 -14.28 -18.79 -14.73
N LEU A 196 -13.07 -18.40 -14.34
CA LEU A 196 -11.85 -19.11 -14.73
C LEU A 196 -11.54 -20.16 -13.66
N ARG A 197 -11.43 -21.43 -14.06
CA ARG A 197 -11.15 -22.55 -13.17
C ARG A 197 -9.80 -23.17 -13.46
N ASP A 198 -9.09 -23.53 -12.43
CA ASP A 198 -7.85 -24.28 -12.45
C ASP A 198 -7.75 -25.09 -11.16
N GLN A 199 -6.64 -25.77 -10.96
CA GLN A 199 -6.38 -26.52 -9.74
C GLN A 199 -4.90 -26.46 -9.37
N TYR A 200 -4.63 -26.64 -8.10
CA TYR A 200 -3.28 -26.74 -7.55
C TYR A 200 -3.19 -27.97 -6.65
N VAL A 201 -2.12 -28.74 -6.79
CA VAL A 201 -1.82 -29.86 -5.90
C VAL A 201 -0.74 -29.41 -4.92
N THR A 202 -1.06 -29.38 -3.63
CA THR A 202 -0.12 -28.99 -2.60
C THR A 202 1.02 -29.99 -2.49
N GLN A 203 2.11 -29.59 -1.82
CA GLN A 203 3.28 -30.47 -1.63
C GLN A 203 2.92 -31.78 -0.92
N SER A 204 1.96 -31.75 0.01
CA SER A 204 1.46 -32.95 0.71
C SER A 204 0.41 -33.73 -0.10
N GLY A 205 0.04 -33.29 -1.29
CA GLY A 205 -0.86 -33.99 -2.20
C GLY A 205 -2.34 -33.58 -2.13
N ARG A 206 -2.69 -32.54 -1.38
CA ARG A 206 -4.06 -32.00 -1.35
C ARG A 206 -4.39 -31.35 -2.69
N GLN A 207 -5.53 -31.70 -3.28
CA GLN A 207 -6.05 -31.05 -4.47
C GLN A 207 -6.89 -29.84 -4.07
N VAL A 208 -6.53 -28.66 -4.59
CA VAL A 208 -7.22 -27.40 -4.33
C VAL A 208 -7.83 -26.88 -5.63
N ALA A 209 -9.15 -26.68 -5.63
CA ALA A 209 -9.83 -26.01 -6.74
C ALA A 209 -9.56 -24.51 -6.68
N LEU A 210 -9.19 -23.91 -7.82
CA LEU A 210 -8.94 -22.47 -7.94
C LEU A 210 -10.00 -21.86 -8.85
N GLU A 211 -10.70 -20.85 -8.37
CA GLU A 211 -11.77 -20.20 -9.13
C GLU A 211 -11.64 -18.67 -9.04
N ILE A 212 -11.62 -18.03 -10.21
CA ILE A 212 -11.63 -16.57 -10.31
C ILE A 212 -12.92 -16.14 -10.99
N PHE A 213 -13.72 -15.35 -10.28
CA PHE A 213 -15.01 -14.85 -10.71
C PHE A 213 -14.84 -13.41 -11.18
N VAL A 214 -15.25 -13.12 -12.40
CA VAL A 214 -15.17 -11.80 -13.02
C VAL A 214 -16.51 -11.44 -13.64
N ASP A 215 -16.77 -10.15 -13.81
CA ASP A 215 -17.96 -9.72 -14.54
C ASP A 215 -17.96 -10.28 -15.95
N LYS A 216 -19.13 -10.62 -16.47
CA LYS A 216 -19.30 -11.20 -17.80
C LYS A 216 -18.59 -10.38 -18.87
N GLY A 217 -17.87 -11.07 -19.76
CA GLY A 217 -17.06 -10.47 -20.82
C GLY A 217 -15.58 -10.23 -20.46
N ASN A 218 -15.14 -10.54 -19.22
CA ASN A 218 -13.78 -10.29 -18.76
C ASN A 218 -12.94 -11.56 -18.55
N LEU A 219 -13.42 -12.72 -19.02
CA LEU A 219 -12.72 -13.99 -18.81
C LEU A 219 -11.32 -14.01 -19.42
N ASP A 220 -11.14 -13.37 -20.56
CA ASP A 220 -9.84 -13.22 -21.27
C ASP A 220 -8.83 -12.34 -20.52
N ARG A 221 -9.25 -11.70 -19.44
CA ARG A 221 -8.42 -10.80 -18.63
C ARG A 221 -8.06 -11.41 -17.26
N ALA A 222 -8.48 -12.63 -16.97
CA ALA A 222 -8.27 -13.27 -15.65
C ALA A 222 -7.04 -14.20 -15.60
N GLY A 223 -6.41 -14.50 -16.76
CA GLY A 223 -5.35 -15.49 -16.84
C GLY A 223 -4.10 -15.16 -16.04
N HIS A 224 -3.66 -13.91 -16.04
CA HIS A 224 -2.48 -13.49 -15.27
C HIS A 224 -2.71 -13.60 -13.76
N ALA A 225 -3.90 -13.26 -13.26
CA ALA A 225 -4.26 -13.44 -11.87
C ALA A 225 -4.19 -14.93 -11.45
N MET A 226 -4.68 -15.84 -12.29
CA MET A 226 -4.59 -17.29 -12.02
C MET A 226 -3.14 -17.76 -11.96
N THR A 227 -2.30 -17.36 -12.90
CA THR A 227 -0.87 -17.71 -12.91
C THR A 227 -0.18 -17.16 -11.65
N SER A 228 -0.51 -15.94 -11.26
CA SER A 228 0.04 -15.30 -10.05
C SER A 228 -0.38 -16.05 -8.78
N LEU A 229 -1.62 -16.53 -8.72
CA LEU A 229 -2.11 -17.34 -7.60
C LEU A 229 -1.34 -18.66 -7.48
N ILE A 230 -1.17 -19.38 -8.57
CA ILE A 230 -0.42 -20.65 -8.59
C ILE A 230 1.04 -20.41 -8.18
N ASN A 231 1.66 -19.37 -8.70
CA ASN A 231 3.02 -19.00 -8.31
C ASN A 231 3.13 -18.63 -6.83
N SER A 232 2.13 -17.97 -6.28
CA SER A 232 2.08 -17.62 -4.85
C SER A 232 2.01 -18.86 -3.97
N MET A 233 1.15 -19.81 -4.32
CA MET A 233 1.00 -21.08 -3.59
C MET A 233 2.31 -21.87 -3.60
N ARG A 234 2.96 -21.98 -4.76
CA ARG A 234 4.24 -22.67 -4.91
C ARG A 234 5.35 -22.00 -4.13
N TRP A 235 5.47 -20.68 -4.22
CA TRP A 235 6.50 -19.92 -3.53
C TRP A 235 6.39 -20.04 -2.01
N ASP A 236 5.17 -19.96 -1.45
CA ASP A 236 4.94 -20.07 -0.01
C ASP A 236 5.30 -21.47 0.52
N GLU A 237 5.03 -22.51 -0.26
CA GLU A 237 5.49 -23.86 0.07
C GLU A 237 7.03 -23.97 0.05
N GLN A 238 7.66 -23.43 -0.99
CA GLN A 238 9.11 -23.55 -1.19
C GLN A 238 9.92 -22.74 -0.20
N ARG A 239 9.52 -21.48 0.06
CA ARG A 239 10.32 -20.58 0.91
C ARG A 239 9.92 -20.59 2.37
N PHE A 240 8.64 -20.73 2.68
CA PHE A 240 8.12 -20.71 4.05
C PHE A 240 7.62 -22.08 4.55
N GLY A 241 7.49 -23.04 3.66
CA GLY A 241 6.98 -24.38 4.03
C GLY A 241 5.50 -24.36 4.41
N LEU A 242 4.72 -23.41 3.88
CA LEU A 242 3.32 -23.20 4.21
C LEU A 242 2.41 -23.68 3.08
N GLU A 243 1.44 -24.53 3.40
CA GLU A 243 0.47 -25.06 2.47
C GLU A 243 -0.92 -24.46 2.71
N TYR A 244 -1.71 -24.39 1.65
CA TYR A 244 -3.11 -24.00 1.76
C TYR A 244 -3.95 -25.08 2.47
N ASP A 245 -4.98 -24.67 3.20
CA ASP A 245 -5.67 -25.47 4.22
C ASP A 245 -7.18 -25.69 3.97
N LEU A 246 -7.68 -25.38 2.77
CA LEU A 246 -9.03 -25.69 2.31
C LEU A 246 -8.98 -26.42 0.96
N ASP A 247 -10.15 -26.93 0.50
CA ASP A 247 -10.26 -27.63 -0.79
C ASP A 247 -10.52 -26.68 -1.96
N ILE A 248 -10.78 -25.41 -1.69
CA ILE A 248 -11.07 -24.39 -2.69
C ILE A 248 -10.46 -23.04 -2.30
N TYR A 249 -9.99 -22.31 -3.30
CA TYR A 249 -9.57 -20.93 -3.20
C TYR A 249 -10.30 -20.10 -4.25
N MET A 250 -11.07 -19.11 -3.80
CA MET A 250 -11.89 -18.28 -4.67
C MET A 250 -11.42 -16.82 -4.63
N ILE A 251 -11.42 -16.20 -5.79
CA ILE A 251 -11.18 -14.76 -5.96
C ILE A 251 -12.37 -14.18 -6.72
N VAL A 252 -12.93 -13.08 -6.23
CA VAL A 252 -14.00 -12.35 -6.91
C VAL A 252 -13.54 -10.93 -7.20
N ALA A 253 -13.58 -10.53 -8.47
CA ALA A 253 -13.26 -9.16 -8.90
C ALA A 253 -14.52 -8.30 -8.88
N VAL A 254 -14.46 -7.15 -8.20
CA VAL A 254 -15.55 -6.17 -8.13
C VAL A 254 -15.05 -4.77 -8.49
N ASP A 255 -15.89 -3.96 -9.14
CA ASP A 255 -15.51 -2.62 -9.59
C ASP A 255 -15.65 -1.55 -8.50
N PHE A 256 -16.56 -1.75 -7.54
CA PHE A 256 -16.78 -0.83 -6.43
C PHE A 256 -16.17 -1.41 -5.16
N PHE A 257 -14.95 -0.99 -4.87
CA PHE A 257 -14.17 -1.49 -3.73
C PHE A 257 -13.26 -0.38 -3.18
N ASN A 258 -13.32 -0.13 -1.88
CA ASN A 258 -12.53 0.94 -1.25
C ASN A 258 -11.02 0.65 -1.22
N MET A 259 -10.66 -0.63 -1.13
CA MET A 259 -9.28 -1.09 -0.98
C MET A 259 -8.75 -1.71 -2.29
N GLY A 260 -7.56 -2.25 -2.25
CA GLY A 260 -7.01 -3.05 -3.35
C GLY A 260 -7.61 -4.45 -3.38
N ALA A 261 -7.61 -5.12 -2.24
CA ALA A 261 -8.17 -6.47 -2.07
C ALA A 261 -8.40 -6.78 -0.60
N MET A 262 -9.02 -7.93 -0.33
CA MET A 262 -9.29 -8.43 1.01
C MET A 262 -9.09 -9.95 1.09
N GLU A 263 -8.37 -10.39 2.13
CA GLU A 263 -7.96 -11.76 2.40
C GLU A 263 -9.02 -12.66 3.04
N ASN A 264 -10.29 -12.39 2.89
CA ASN A 264 -11.36 -13.21 3.48
C ASN A 264 -11.10 -14.70 3.26
N LYS A 265 -11.21 -15.50 4.30
CA LYS A 265 -10.84 -16.92 4.28
C LYS A 265 -11.55 -17.67 3.17
N GLY A 266 -10.77 -18.22 2.22
CA GLY A 266 -11.26 -19.01 1.08
C GLY A 266 -12.01 -18.22 0.01
N LEU A 267 -12.35 -16.97 0.23
CA LEU A 267 -13.09 -16.10 -0.68
C LEU A 267 -12.54 -14.69 -0.64
N ASN A 268 -11.45 -14.46 -1.35
CA ASN A 268 -10.87 -13.14 -1.48
C ASN A 268 -11.72 -12.26 -2.39
N ILE A 269 -11.94 -11.02 -2.00
CA ILE A 269 -12.62 -10.03 -2.82
C ILE A 269 -11.59 -8.97 -3.24
N PHE A 270 -11.48 -8.75 -4.54
CA PHE A 270 -10.49 -7.88 -5.15
C PHE A 270 -11.16 -6.72 -5.86
N ASN A 271 -10.60 -5.53 -5.73
CA ASN A 271 -10.80 -4.50 -6.73
C ASN A 271 -10.39 -5.06 -8.09
N SER A 272 -11.25 -4.96 -9.09
CA SER A 272 -11.01 -5.51 -10.44
C SER A 272 -9.69 -5.03 -11.06
N LYS A 273 -9.21 -3.86 -10.65
CA LYS A 273 -7.89 -3.30 -11.01
C LYS A 273 -6.74 -4.28 -10.73
N PHE A 274 -6.86 -5.11 -9.69
CA PHE A 274 -5.82 -6.07 -9.27
C PHE A 274 -6.11 -7.52 -9.68
N VAL A 275 -7.03 -7.72 -10.62
CA VAL A 275 -7.33 -9.03 -11.24
C VAL A 275 -7.20 -8.97 -12.76
N LEU A 276 -7.76 -7.93 -13.38
CA LEU A 276 -7.99 -7.90 -14.84
C LEU A 276 -6.78 -7.33 -15.59
N ALA A 277 -6.22 -8.13 -16.48
CA ALA A 277 -5.13 -7.71 -17.36
C ALA A 277 -5.07 -8.52 -18.65
N ASN A 278 -4.89 -7.83 -19.77
CA ASN A 278 -4.35 -8.36 -21.02
C ASN A 278 -3.48 -7.27 -21.68
N GLU A 279 -2.76 -7.59 -22.74
CA GLU A 279 -1.82 -6.69 -23.39
C GLU A 279 -2.43 -5.38 -23.91
N LYS A 280 -3.73 -5.41 -24.23
CA LYS A 280 -4.46 -4.25 -24.79
C LYS A 280 -4.95 -3.30 -23.69
N THR A 281 -5.18 -3.79 -22.47
CA THR A 281 -5.88 -3.05 -21.42
C THR A 281 -5.00 -2.73 -20.21
N ALA A 282 -3.90 -3.46 -20.00
CA ALA A 282 -3.05 -3.34 -18.84
C ALA A 282 -1.60 -3.00 -19.19
N THR A 283 -0.99 -2.15 -18.37
CA THR A 283 0.43 -1.84 -18.45
C THR A 283 1.28 -2.91 -17.74
N ASP A 284 2.58 -2.92 -18.00
CA ASP A 284 3.53 -3.78 -17.27
C ASP A 284 3.45 -3.54 -15.75
N THR A 285 3.26 -2.29 -15.34
CA THR A 285 3.05 -1.94 -13.92
C THR A 285 1.77 -2.58 -13.36
N ASP A 286 0.69 -2.62 -14.15
CA ASP A 286 -0.55 -3.31 -13.74
C ASP A 286 -0.31 -4.81 -13.55
N TYR A 287 0.42 -5.47 -14.46
CA TYR A 287 0.77 -6.89 -14.33
C TYR A 287 1.56 -7.18 -13.05
N LEU A 288 2.57 -6.37 -12.76
CA LEU A 288 3.38 -6.52 -11.55
C LEU A 288 2.57 -6.24 -10.28
N GLY A 289 1.68 -5.25 -10.33
CA GLY A 289 0.76 -4.95 -9.22
C GLY A 289 -0.22 -6.08 -8.94
N ILE A 290 -0.78 -6.70 -9.97
CA ILE A 290 -1.66 -7.88 -9.83
C ILE A 290 -0.90 -9.03 -9.17
N GLU A 291 0.29 -9.36 -9.65
CA GLU A 291 1.13 -10.40 -9.04
C GLU A 291 1.37 -10.14 -7.56
N ALA A 292 1.75 -8.92 -7.20
CA ALA A 292 2.05 -8.53 -5.82
C ALA A 292 0.82 -8.63 -4.91
N VAL A 293 -0.35 -8.15 -5.34
CA VAL A 293 -1.57 -8.15 -4.52
C VAL A 293 -2.18 -9.56 -4.43
N ILE A 294 -2.18 -10.33 -5.51
CA ILE A 294 -2.58 -11.74 -5.47
C ILE A 294 -1.73 -12.52 -4.45
N GLY A 295 -0.41 -12.31 -4.48
CA GLY A 295 0.51 -12.88 -3.51
C GLY A 295 0.20 -12.42 -2.08
N HIS A 296 0.06 -11.12 -1.88
CA HIS A 296 -0.24 -10.52 -0.58
C HIS A 296 -1.46 -11.18 0.07
N GLU A 297 -2.59 -11.27 -0.64
CA GLU A 297 -3.81 -11.84 -0.09
C GLU A 297 -3.69 -13.35 0.13
N TYR A 298 -2.99 -14.06 -0.74
CA TYR A 298 -2.72 -15.48 -0.52
C TYR A 298 -1.87 -15.70 0.74
N PHE A 299 -0.81 -14.90 0.94
CA PHE A 299 0.10 -15.06 2.09
C PHE A 299 -0.58 -14.75 3.41
N HIS A 300 -1.61 -13.91 3.41
CA HIS A 300 -2.46 -13.69 4.57
C HIS A 300 -3.12 -14.96 5.10
N ASN A 301 -3.25 -16.02 4.31
CA ASN A 301 -3.88 -17.24 4.79
C ASN A 301 -3.23 -17.78 6.08
N TRP A 302 -1.90 -17.66 6.19
CA TRP A 302 -1.15 -17.97 7.42
C TRP A 302 -0.86 -16.74 8.26
N THR A 303 -0.42 -15.65 7.65
CA THR A 303 -0.07 -14.41 8.36
C THR A 303 -1.23 -13.41 8.33
N GLY A 304 -2.22 -13.68 9.14
CA GLY A 304 -3.45 -12.89 9.27
C GLY A 304 -4.68 -13.74 9.54
N ASN A 305 -4.85 -14.87 8.84
CA ASN A 305 -6.02 -15.73 8.99
C ASN A 305 -5.78 -16.87 10.00
N ARG A 306 -4.77 -17.72 9.80
CA ARG A 306 -4.41 -18.78 10.74
C ARG A 306 -3.91 -18.20 12.08
N VAL A 307 -3.09 -17.16 12.02
CA VAL A 307 -2.74 -16.33 13.18
C VAL A 307 -3.26 -14.93 12.89
N THR A 308 -4.20 -14.44 13.69
CA THR A 308 -4.81 -13.13 13.53
C THR A 308 -4.38 -12.15 14.63
N CYS A 309 -4.90 -10.92 14.57
CA CYS A 309 -4.58 -9.87 15.54
C CYS A 309 -5.49 -9.94 16.77
N ARG A 310 -4.93 -9.74 17.96
CA ARG A 310 -5.71 -9.65 19.20
C ARG A 310 -6.66 -8.45 19.22
N ASP A 311 -6.16 -7.33 18.67
CA ASP A 311 -6.91 -6.07 18.55
C ASP A 311 -6.36 -5.27 17.37
N TRP A 312 -7.05 -4.21 16.97
CA TRP A 312 -6.66 -3.45 15.77
C TRP A 312 -5.39 -2.61 15.93
N PHE A 313 -4.94 -2.34 17.16
CA PHE A 313 -3.61 -1.72 17.36
C PHE A 313 -2.48 -2.62 16.89
N GLN A 314 -2.72 -3.93 16.79
CA GLN A 314 -1.76 -4.92 16.32
C GLN A 314 -1.77 -5.10 14.80
N LEU A 315 -2.43 -4.25 14.04
CA LEU A 315 -2.65 -4.43 12.59
C LEU A 315 -1.36 -4.74 11.82
N SER A 316 -0.25 -4.09 12.16
CA SER A 316 1.05 -4.33 11.51
C SER A 316 1.57 -5.77 11.72
N LEU A 317 1.09 -6.48 12.75
CA LEU A 317 1.44 -7.89 12.95
C LEU A 317 1.15 -8.72 11.69
N LYS A 318 -0.01 -8.51 11.10
CA LYS A 318 -0.36 -9.18 9.84
C LYS A 318 0.10 -8.40 8.62
N GLU A 319 -0.08 -7.09 8.58
CA GLU A 319 0.18 -6.28 7.40
C GLU A 319 1.67 -6.06 7.12
N GLY A 320 2.44 -5.68 8.13
CA GLY A 320 3.90 -5.52 7.97
C GLY A 320 4.57 -6.82 7.54
N LEU A 321 4.22 -7.93 8.17
CA LEU A 321 4.75 -9.24 7.82
C LEU A 321 4.33 -9.69 6.42
N THR A 322 3.07 -9.49 6.05
CA THR A 322 2.56 -9.93 4.75
C THR A 322 3.09 -9.06 3.61
N VAL A 323 3.25 -7.75 3.80
CA VAL A 323 3.94 -6.88 2.82
C VAL A 323 5.40 -7.33 2.63
N PHE A 324 6.13 -7.63 3.70
CA PHE A 324 7.46 -8.20 3.58
C PHE A 324 7.45 -9.48 2.73
N ARG A 325 6.50 -10.37 2.95
CA ARG A 325 6.38 -11.62 2.21
C ARG A 325 6.03 -11.39 0.73
N ASP A 326 5.12 -10.47 0.43
CA ASP A 326 4.81 -10.15 -0.97
C ASP A 326 5.98 -9.46 -1.70
N GLN A 327 6.74 -8.60 -1.01
CA GLN A 327 7.94 -7.99 -1.55
C GLN A 327 9.03 -9.04 -1.88
N GLU A 328 9.23 -10.02 -1.01
CA GLU A 328 10.17 -11.12 -1.24
C GLU A 328 9.71 -12.03 -2.38
N PHE A 329 8.41 -12.28 -2.47
CA PHE A 329 7.80 -13.01 -3.57
C PHE A 329 8.06 -12.32 -4.91
N SER A 330 7.73 -11.05 -5.03
CA SER A 330 7.97 -10.27 -6.25
C SER A 330 9.45 -10.19 -6.61
N SER A 331 10.34 -10.10 -5.62
CA SER A 331 11.79 -10.06 -5.80
C SER A 331 12.35 -11.40 -6.27
N ASP A 332 11.86 -12.52 -5.73
CA ASP A 332 12.30 -13.86 -6.15
C ASP A 332 11.83 -14.21 -7.58
N LEU A 333 10.69 -13.66 -8.02
CA LEU A 333 10.14 -13.91 -9.36
C LEU A 333 10.63 -12.91 -10.41
N GLY A 334 11.06 -11.72 -10.01
CA GLY A 334 11.46 -10.63 -10.90
C GLY A 334 12.86 -10.10 -10.62
N SER A 335 13.00 -8.78 -10.72
CA SER A 335 14.25 -8.09 -10.38
C SER A 335 14.25 -7.66 -8.92
N ARG A 336 15.14 -8.23 -8.13
CA ARG A 336 15.27 -7.90 -6.70
C ARG A 336 15.68 -6.43 -6.52
N ALA A 337 16.62 -5.94 -7.30
CA ALA A 337 17.08 -4.57 -7.22
C ALA A 337 15.96 -3.57 -7.58
N VAL A 338 15.26 -3.79 -8.67
CA VAL A 338 14.16 -2.91 -9.12
C VAL A 338 13.00 -2.91 -8.14
N ASN A 339 12.61 -4.08 -7.63
CA ASN A 339 11.59 -4.18 -6.59
C ASN A 339 12.00 -3.41 -5.32
N ARG A 340 13.26 -3.57 -4.89
CA ARG A 340 13.76 -2.86 -3.71
C ARG A 340 13.75 -1.34 -3.91
N ILE A 341 14.16 -0.87 -5.07
CA ILE A 341 14.12 0.55 -5.43
C ILE A 341 12.68 1.08 -5.34
N GLY A 342 11.73 0.38 -5.91
CA GLY A 342 10.31 0.75 -5.86
C GLY A 342 9.79 0.86 -4.42
N ASN A 343 10.09 -0.13 -3.59
CA ASN A 343 9.68 -0.15 -2.19
C ASN A 343 10.33 0.99 -1.39
N VAL A 344 11.60 1.27 -1.63
CA VAL A 344 12.33 2.36 -0.95
C VAL A 344 11.80 3.73 -1.36
N ARG A 345 11.41 3.93 -2.62
CA ARG A 345 10.75 5.18 -3.07
C ARG A 345 9.47 5.45 -2.28
N ILE A 346 8.67 4.42 -1.98
CA ILE A 346 7.46 4.56 -1.16
C ILE A 346 7.81 4.98 0.28
N ILE A 347 8.86 4.41 0.85
CA ILE A 347 9.30 4.79 2.20
C ILE A 347 9.83 6.23 2.22
N ARG A 348 10.79 6.55 1.35
CA ARG A 348 11.43 7.87 1.33
C ARG A 348 10.50 9.02 0.92
N GLY A 349 9.51 8.75 0.08
CA GLY A 349 8.53 9.74 -0.35
C GLY A 349 7.36 9.82 0.61
N PRO A 350 6.23 9.16 0.30
CA PRO A 350 4.99 9.35 1.05
C PRO A 350 5.03 8.83 2.49
N GLN A 351 5.80 7.78 2.81
CA GLN A 351 5.84 7.28 4.18
C GLN A 351 6.62 8.22 5.12
N PHE A 352 7.77 8.75 4.71
CA PHE A 352 8.49 9.75 5.50
C PHE A 352 7.65 11.02 5.69
N ALA A 353 6.86 11.39 4.67
CA ALA A 353 5.91 12.48 4.77
C ALA A 353 4.81 12.21 5.82
N GLU A 354 4.31 10.98 5.88
CA GLU A 354 3.33 10.57 6.89
C GLU A 354 3.92 10.62 8.30
N ASP A 355 5.16 10.15 8.49
CA ASP A 355 5.88 10.24 9.77
C ASP A 355 6.08 11.67 10.28
N ALA A 356 6.21 12.62 9.37
CA ALA A 356 6.39 14.05 9.68
C ALA A 356 5.06 14.82 9.74
N SER A 357 3.92 14.19 9.47
CA SER A 357 2.60 14.81 9.39
C SER A 357 1.88 14.82 10.75
N PRO A 358 0.76 15.56 10.87
CA PRO A 358 -0.12 15.45 12.05
C PRO A 358 -0.68 14.05 12.29
N MET A 359 -0.70 13.18 11.28
CA MET A 359 -1.11 11.78 11.39
C MET A 359 0.00 10.83 11.82
N SER A 360 1.16 11.34 12.20
CA SER A 360 2.28 10.53 12.71
C SER A 360 1.82 9.55 13.80
N HIS A 361 2.23 8.30 13.67
CA HIS A 361 1.94 7.23 14.62
C HIS A 361 2.99 6.13 14.52
N PRO A 362 3.18 5.33 15.58
CA PRO A 362 4.01 4.13 15.51
C PRO A 362 3.37 3.08 14.58
N ILE A 363 4.15 2.10 14.13
CA ILE A 363 3.58 0.97 13.37
C ILE A 363 2.55 0.19 14.21
N ARG A 364 2.69 0.21 15.53
CA ARG A 364 1.66 -0.21 16.48
C ARG A 364 1.11 1.05 17.16
N PRO A 365 0.00 1.62 16.63
CA PRO A 365 -0.56 2.85 17.20
C PRO A 365 -0.99 2.68 18.65
N ASP A 366 -1.00 3.80 19.41
CA ASP A 366 -1.43 3.82 20.80
C ASP A 366 -2.83 4.40 20.99
N LYS A 367 -3.32 5.16 20.01
CA LYS A 367 -4.58 5.90 20.08
C LYS A 367 -5.24 5.93 18.70
N VAL A 368 -6.53 5.63 18.64
CA VAL A 368 -7.31 5.59 17.40
C VAL A 368 -8.71 6.14 17.65
N ILE A 369 -9.23 6.96 16.76
CA ILE A 369 -10.64 7.36 16.71
C ILE A 369 -11.38 6.50 15.68
N GLU A 370 -10.89 6.46 14.42
CA GLU A 370 -11.44 5.64 13.34
C GLU A 370 -10.38 4.67 12.82
N MET A 371 -10.62 3.37 12.97
CA MET A 371 -9.62 2.36 12.61
C MET A 371 -9.26 2.38 11.13
N ASN A 372 -10.20 2.66 10.24
CA ASN A 372 -9.94 2.72 8.79
C ASN A 372 -8.86 3.76 8.42
N ASN A 373 -8.62 4.77 9.27
CA ASN A 373 -7.56 5.76 9.08
C ASN A 373 -6.14 5.21 9.32
N PHE A 374 -6.02 4.03 9.91
CA PHE A 374 -4.73 3.42 10.29
C PHE A 374 -4.27 2.29 9.35
N TYR A 375 -4.94 2.11 8.24
CA TYR A 375 -4.47 1.32 7.10
C TYR A 375 -3.52 2.20 6.29
N THR A 376 -2.34 2.46 6.85
CA THR A 376 -1.41 3.51 6.44
C THR A 376 -0.11 2.95 5.87
N LEU A 377 0.64 3.78 5.17
CA LEU A 377 2.00 3.43 4.74
C LEU A 377 2.92 3.13 5.93
N THR A 378 2.69 3.76 7.08
CA THR A 378 3.44 3.45 8.30
C THR A 378 3.17 2.03 8.77
N VAL A 379 1.92 1.63 8.90
CA VAL A 379 1.55 0.28 9.37
C VAL A 379 1.97 -0.80 8.36
N TYR A 380 1.79 -0.57 7.07
CA TYR A 380 2.08 -1.53 5.99
C TYR A 380 3.55 -1.51 5.58
N GLU A 381 4.02 -0.39 5.04
CA GLU A 381 5.33 -0.30 4.39
C GLU A 381 6.47 -0.14 5.41
N LYS A 382 6.36 0.78 6.36
CA LYS A 382 7.33 0.86 7.45
C LYS A 382 7.27 -0.40 8.32
N GLY A 383 6.07 -0.96 8.53
CA GLY A 383 5.91 -2.27 9.18
C GLY A 383 6.73 -3.36 8.49
N SER A 384 6.69 -3.42 7.16
CA SER A 384 7.49 -4.38 6.39
C SER A 384 9.00 -4.12 6.52
N GLU A 385 9.42 -2.86 6.60
CA GLU A 385 10.83 -2.51 6.85
C GLU A 385 11.30 -2.97 8.22
N VAL A 386 10.43 -2.92 9.23
CA VAL A 386 10.74 -3.45 10.58
C VAL A 386 10.94 -4.98 10.51
N ILE A 387 10.09 -5.69 9.79
CA ILE A 387 10.28 -7.14 9.55
C ILE A 387 11.58 -7.40 8.80
N ARG A 388 11.86 -6.59 7.76
CA ARG A 388 13.10 -6.71 6.97
C ARG A 388 14.34 -6.47 7.81
N MET A 389 14.33 -5.52 8.73
CA MET A 389 15.44 -5.32 9.68
C MET A 389 15.66 -6.55 10.55
N MET A 390 14.60 -7.20 11.04
CA MET A 390 14.77 -8.47 11.77
C MET A 390 15.38 -9.56 10.89
N HIS A 391 14.93 -9.66 9.65
CA HIS A 391 15.52 -10.58 8.69
C HIS A 391 17.01 -10.28 8.44
N THR A 392 17.38 -9.02 8.33
CA THR A 392 18.77 -8.58 8.18
C THR A 392 19.63 -8.96 9.41
N LEU A 393 19.09 -8.76 10.62
CA LEU A 393 19.77 -9.09 11.88
C LEU A 393 19.90 -10.60 12.12
N LEU A 394 18.87 -11.36 11.76
CA LEU A 394 18.81 -12.80 12.03
C LEU A 394 19.45 -13.64 10.89
N GLY A 395 19.32 -13.20 9.66
CA GLY A 395 19.54 -14.01 8.47
C GLY A 395 18.36 -14.93 8.15
N GLU A 396 18.29 -15.44 6.92
CA GLU A 396 17.16 -16.25 6.42
C GLU A 396 16.89 -17.50 7.29
N GLU A 397 17.91 -18.26 7.64
CA GLU A 397 17.74 -19.52 8.39
C GLU A 397 17.11 -19.28 9.76
N LYS A 398 17.65 -18.32 10.54
CA LYS A 398 17.14 -18.00 11.87
C LYS A 398 15.76 -17.33 11.80
N PHE A 399 15.53 -16.50 10.79
CA PHE A 399 14.23 -15.89 10.54
C PHE A 399 13.15 -16.97 10.28
N GLN A 400 13.46 -17.97 9.46
CA GLN A 400 12.53 -19.07 9.19
C GLN A 400 12.28 -19.95 10.43
N ARG A 401 13.30 -20.15 11.28
CA ARG A 401 13.10 -20.79 12.60
C ARG A 401 12.16 -19.97 13.48
N GLY A 402 12.30 -18.66 13.46
CA GLY A 402 11.41 -17.75 14.17
C GLY A 402 9.97 -17.82 13.67
N MET A 403 9.78 -17.88 12.35
CA MET A 403 8.45 -18.05 11.74
C MET A 403 7.79 -19.36 12.17
N LYS A 404 8.54 -20.48 12.15
CA LYS A 404 8.03 -21.77 12.61
C LYS A 404 7.62 -21.75 14.08
N LEU A 405 8.40 -21.11 14.93
CA LEU A 405 8.09 -20.97 16.36
C LEU A 405 6.84 -20.10 16.58
N TYR A 406 6.70 -19.03 15.81
CA TYR A 406 5.53 -18.16 15.83
C TYR A 406 4.24 -18.93 15.49
N PHE A 407 4.22 -19.71 14.42
CA PHE A 407 3.09 -20.56 14.06
C PHE A 407 2.84 -21.66 15.09
N LYS A 408 3.89 -22.30 15.60
CA LYS A 408 3.73 -23.33 16.63
C LYS A 408 3.06 -22.80 17.90
N ARG A 409 3.38 -21.56 18.29
CA ARG A 409 2.82 -20.92 19.49
C ARG A 409 1.41 -20.37 19.29
N HIS A 410 1.11 -19.86 18.09
CA HIS A 410 -0.04 -19.00 17.89
C HIS A 410 -1.05 -19.45 16.83
N ASP A 411 -0.79 -20.53 16.12
CA ASP A 411 -1.73 -21.07 15.11
C ASP A 411 -3.14 -21.25 15.70
N GLY A 412 -4.15 -20.74 15.00
CA GLY A 412 -5.55 -20.78 15.42
C GLY A 412 -5.91 -19.77 16.52
N THR A 413 -5.08 -18.80 16.81
CA THR A 413 -5.29 -17.78 17.85
C THR A 413 -5.10 -16.36 17.34
N ALA A 414 -5.47 -15.40 18.19
CA ALA A 414 -5.20 -13.96 18.00
C ALA A 414 -3.93 -13.58 18.79
N ALA A 415 -2.99 -12.93 18.11
CA ALA A 415 -1.67 -12.63 18.66
C ALA A 415 -1.37 -11.12 18.64
N THR A 416 -0.23 -10.74 19.23
CA THR A 416 0.26 -9.36 19.30
C THR A 416 1.59 -9.22 18.56
N CYS A 417 1.97 -7.97 18.28
CA CYS A 417 3.29 -7.67 17.73
C CYS A 417 4.41 -8.18 18.65
N GLU A 418 4.23 -8.07 19.97
CA GLU A 418 5.18 -8.60 20.96
C GLU A 418 5.36 -10.12 20.83
N ASP A 419 4.29 -10.86 20.61
CA ASP A 419 4.34 -12.33 20.42
C ASP A 419 5.24 -12.70 19.23
N PHE A 420 5.18 -11.92 18.15
CA PHE A 420 6.03 -12.15 16.98
C PHE A 420 7.51 -11.87 17.28
N VAL A 421 7.83 -10.75 17.89
CA VAL A 421 9.21 -10.39 18.23
C VAL A 421 9.79 -11.39 19.23
N ALA A 422 9.01 -11.82 20.23
CA ALA A 422 9.43 -12.84 21.20
C ALA A 422 9.76 -14.18 20.52
N ALA A 423 8.97 -14.61 19.52
CA ALA A 423 9.26 -15.82 18.74
C ALA A 423 10.57 -15.70 17.96
N MET A 424 10.83 -14.54 17.35
CA MET A 424 12.08 -14.27 16.63
C MET A 424 13.29 -14.28 17.58
N GLU A 425 13.17 -13.65 18.73
CA GLU A 425 14.20 -13.58 19.76
C GLU A 425 14.51 -14.97 20.32
N ASP A 426 13.50 -15.74 20.70
CA ASP A 426 13.68 -17.06 21.28
C ASP A 426 14.26 -18.08 20.30
N ALA A 427 13.83 -18.04 19.04
CA ALA A 427 14.34 -18.96 18.02
C ALA A 427 15.78 -18.64 17.58
N SER A 428 16.17 -17.37 17.59
CA SER A 428 17.46 -16.90 17.08
C SER A 428 18.54 -16.77 18.14
N GLY A 429 18.15 -16.55 19.41
CA GLY A 429 19.08 -16.19 20.48
C GLY A 429 19.64 -14.76 20.35
N ILE A 430 19.10 -13.95 19.46
CA ILE A 430 19.51 -12.55 19.27
C ILE A 430 18.67 -11.66 20.16
N ASP A 431 19.32 -10.75 20.93
CA ASP A 431 18.64 -9.79 21.79
C ASP A 431 17.93 -8.73 20.93
N LEU A 432 16.60 -8.71 21.01
CA LEU A 432 15.74 -7.74 20.32
C LEU A 432 15.02 -6.81 21.32
N GLN A 433 15.53 -6.65 22.54
CA GLN A 433 14.87 -5.85 23.57
C GLN A 433 14.77 -4.38 23.13
N GLN A 434 15.86 -3.76 22.73
CA GLN A 434 15.85 -2.38 22.22
C GLN A 434 15.13 -2.28 20.87
N PHE A 435 15.20 -3.32 20.06
CA PHE A 435 14.55 -3.36 18.74
C PHE A 435 13.03 -3.13 18.82
N ARG A 436 12.41 -3.50 19.94
CA ARG A 436 10.96 -3.32 20.17
C ARG A 436 10.53 -1.86 20.10
N LEU A 437 11.43 -0.91 20.28
CA LEU A 437 11.12 0.53 20.10
C LEU A 437 10.64 0.88 18.70
N TRP A 438 11.01 0.10 17.68
CA TRP A 438 10.48 0.30 16.33
C TRP A 438 8.96 0.16 16.27
N TYR A 439 8.35 -0.61 17.17
CA TYR A 439 6.90 -0.79 17.26
C TYR A 439 6.19 0.32 18.03
N SER A 440 6.86 0.99 18.94
CA SER A 440 6.26 1.95 19.87
C SER A 440 6.67 3.41 19.62
N GLN A 441 7.74 3.65 18.87
CA GLN A 441 8.22 5.00 18.58
C GLN A 441 7.90 5.39 17.14
N SER A 442 7.24 6.54 16.98
CA SER A 442 6.96 7.16 15.70
C SER A 442 8.11 8.02 15.19
N GLY A 443 8.01 8.46 13.95
CA GLY A 443 8.98 9.36 13.33
C GLY A 443 10.10 8.62 12.60
N THR A 444 10.83 9.38 11.78
CA THR A 444 11.92 8.86 10.96
C THR A 444 13.26 9.27 11.56
N PRO A 445 14.13 8.30 11.96
CA PRO A 445 15.46 8.61 12.42
C PRO A 445 16.34 9.18 11.30
N THR A 446 17.24 10.09 11.68
CA THR A 446 18.35 10.55 10.82
C THR A 446 19.65 9.98 11.37
N LEU A 447 20.44 9.35 10.48
CA LEU A 447 21.82 8.96 10.75
C LEU A 447 22.76 9.99 10.16
N LYS A 448 23.49 10.69 11.00
CA LYS A 448 24.58 11.56 10.60
C LYS A 448 25.89 10.82 10.76
N VAL A 449 26.56 10.55 9.65
CA VAL A 449 27.78 9.76 9.61
C VAL A 449 28.98 10.64 9.22
N SER A 450 30.06 10.49 9.96
CA SER A 450 31.36 11.09 9.64
C SER A 450 32.44 10.04 9.69
N SER A 451 33.55 10.28 9.02
CA SER A 451 34.65 9.32 8.95
C SER A 451 36.00 9.96 9.14
N THR A 452 36.95 9.18 9.62
CA THR A 452 38.37 9.59 9.77
C THR A 452 39.26 8.43 9.37
N TYR A 453 40.23 8.70 8.45
CA TYR A 453 41.24 7.74 8.06
C TYR A 453 42.57 8.08 8.68
N HIS A 454 43.21 7.09 9.34
CA HIS A 454 44.50 7.20 9.98
C HIS A 454 45.54 6.39 9.20
N ALA A 455 46.28 7.05 8.33
CA ALA A 455 47.25 6.41 7.43
C ALA A 455 48.35 5.67 8.19
N ALA A 456 48.88 6.24 9.29
CA ALA A 456 49.97 5.63 10.06
C ALA A 456 49.58 4.28 10.71
N SER A 457 48.35 4.16 11.20
CA SER A 457 47.82 2.92 11.80
C SER A 457 47.04 2.05 10.83
N GLN A 458 46.78 2.53 9.61
CA GLN A 458 45.94 1.88 8.60
C GLN A 458 44.55 1.54 9.16
N THR A 459 43.99 2.48 9.92
CA THR A 459 42.64 2.35 10.52
C THR A 459 41.66 3.37 9.95
N TYR A 460 40.43 2.97 9.91
CA TYR A 460 39.30 3.79 9.48
C TYR A 460 38.21 3.80 10.51
N GLU A 461 37.76 4.96 10.87
CA GLU A 461 36.69 5.16 11.88
C GLU A 461 35.46 5.75 11.25
N LEU A 462 34.29 5.15 11.52
CA LEU A 462 32.97 5.70 11.24
C LEU A 462 32.30 6.10 12.54
N THR A 463 31.95 7.37 12.67
CA THR A 463 31.13 7.88 13.77
C THR A 463 29.71 8.09 13.30
N VAL A 464 28.78 7.44 13.96
CA VAL A 464 27.35 7.46 13.62
C VAL A 464 26.58 8.12 14.76
N GLU A 465 25.86 9.18 14.45
CA GLU A 465 24.94 9.85 15.36
C GLU A 465 23.52 9.61 14.87
N GLN A 466 22.62 9.14 15.74
CA GLN A 466 21.21 9.01 15.43
C GLN A 466 20.36 10.03 16.18
N HIS A 467 19.40 10.60 15.49
CA HIS A 467 18.43 11.54 16.07
C HIS A 467 17.08 11.35 15.40
N THR A 468 16.02 11.36 16.19
CA THR A 468 14.64 11.40 15.70
C THR A 468 13.97 12.67 16.19
N GLU A 469 13.46 13.50 15.27
CA GLU A 469 12.75 14.72 15.62
C GLU A 469 11.45 14.42 16.38
N PRO A 470 11.03 15.27 17.32
CA PRO A 470 9.71 15.19 17.92
C PRO A 470 8.61 15.15 16.85
N THR A 471 7.61 14.30 17.07
CA THR A 471 6.44 14.18 16.20
C THR A 471 5.19 14.70 16.90
N HIS A 472 4.10 14.89 16.14
CA HIS A 472 2.86 15.40 16.71
C HIS A 472 2.36 14.54 17.88
N ASP A 473 2.40 13.21 17.70
CA ASP A 473 1.93 12.23 18.68
C ASP A 473 2.90 11.97 19.83
N GLN A 474 4.21 12.21 19.62
CA GLN A 474 5.24 11.77 20.58
C GLN A 474 6.43 12.74 20.58
N LYS A 475 6.56 13.48 21.67
CA LYS A 475 7.57 14.55 21.77
C LYS A 475 8.96 14.04 22.16
N GLU A 476 9.03 12.98 22.94
CA GLU A 476 10.29 12.39 23.38
C GLU A 476 10.66 11.17 22.56
N LYS A 477 11.91 11.10 22.14
CA LYS A 477 12.45 10.03 21.32
C LYS A 477 13.69 9.42 21.98
N GLN A 478 13.85 8.10 21.79
CA GLN A 478 14.98 7.34 22.29
C GLN A 478 15.83 6.78 21.15
N PRO A 479 17.12 6.48 21.38
CA PRO A 479 17.93 5.78 20.39
C PRO A 479 17.33 4.42 20.04
N LEU A 480 17.27 4.11 18.74
CA LEU A 480 16.79 2.86 18.20
C LEU A 480 17.94 1.89 17.94
N HIS A 481 17.65 0.60 17.88
CA HIS A 481 18.56 -0.40 17.33
C HIS A 481 18.46 -0.38 15.81
N ILE A 482 19.44 0.22 15.15
CA ILE A 482 19.45 0.43 13.70
C ILE A 482 20.52 -0.45 13.06
N PRO A 483 20.16 -1.47 12.24
CA PRO A 483 21.13 -2.21 11.47
C PRO A 483 21.64 -1.35 10.31
N LEU A 484 22.91 -1.02 10.30
CA LEU A 484 23.56 -0.22 9.26
C LEU A 484 24.47 -1.13 8.42
N ASP A 485 24.02 -1.52 7.24
CA ASP A 485 24.80 -2.33 6.33
C ASP A 485 25.75 -1.44 5.53
N ILE A 486 27.04 -1.76 5.58
CA ILE A 486 28.09 -1.00 4.91
C ILE A 486 29.02 -1.87 4.09
N GLU A 487 29.70 -1.25 3.14
CA GLU A 487 30.83 -1.83 2.43
C GLU A 487 31.90 -0.74 2.21
N LEU A 488 33.16 -1.10 2.32
CA LEU A 488 34.25 -0.19 2.05
C LEU A 488 34.97 -0.59 0.75
N TYR A 489 35.28 0.39 -0.09
CA TYR A 489 35.97 0.20 -1.35
C TYR A 489 37.32 0.88 -1.32
N ALA A 490 38.34 0.20 -1.84
CA ALA A 490 39.59 0.82 -2.20
C ALA A 490 39.42 1.70 -3.46
N PRO A 491 40.28 2.69 -3.69
CA PRO A 491 40.21 3.55 -4.87
C PRO A 491 40.23 2.83 -6.23
N ASN A 492 40.75 1.61 -6.28
CA ASN A 492 40.76 0.77 -7.50
C ASN A 492 39.45 -0.03 -7.71
N GLY A 493 38.48 0.09 -6.81
CA GLY A 493 37.21 -0.62 -6.88
C GLY A 493 37.15 -1.94 -6.10
N ASP A 494 38.27 -2.40 -5.52
CA ASP A 494 38.30 -3.61 -4.71
C ASP A 494 37.58 -3.40 -3.38
N VAL A 495 36.87 -4.44 -2.92
CA VAL A 495 36.22 -4.44 -1.62
C VAL A 495 37.23 -4.66 -0.51
N ILE A 496 37.15 -3.84 0.53
CA ILE A 496 37.99 -3.97 1.73
C ILE A 496 37.23 -4.80 2.76
N ALA A 497 37.78 -5.93 3.19
CA ALA A 497 37.21 -6.75 4.25
C ALA A 497 37.21 -6.01 5.59
N LEU A 498 36.07 -6.00 6.29
CA LEU A 498 35.96 -5.34 7.59
C LEU A 498 36.57 -6.19 8.69
N GLN A 499 37.56 -5.63 9.39
CA GLN A 499 38.23 -6.28 10.50
C GLN A 499 38.37 -5.36 11.72
N CYS A 500 38.23 -5.93 12.91
CA CYS A 500 38.42 -5.24 14.17
C CYS A 500 39.06 -6.21 15.19
N ASN A 501 40.08 -5.76 15.95
CA ASN A 501 40.82 -6.58 16.91
C ASN A 501 41.34 -7.90 16.29
N GLY A 502 41.85 -7.83 15.06
CA GLY A 502 42.37 -8.96 14.32
C GLY A 502 41.39 -10.02 13.87
N LYS A 503 40.08 -9.73 13.94
CA LYS A 503 38.96 -10.63 13.55
C LYS A 503 38.07 -9.99 12.50
N PRO A 504 37.52 -10.78 11.56
CA PRO A 504 36.47 -10.30 10.68
C PRO A 504 35.24 -9.82 11.48
N VAL A 505 34.61 -8.71 11.03
CA VAL A 505 33.38 -8.21 11.60
C VAL A 505 32.29 -8.17 10.53
N SER A 506 31.03 -8.23 10.98
CA SER A 506 29.86 -8.16 10.09
C SER A 506 29.82 -6.84 9.34
N ASN A 507 29.35 -6.88 8.09
CA ASN A 507 29.01 -5.68 7.31
C ASN A 507 27.79 -4.95 7.85
N VAL A 508 26.95 -5.61 8.65
CA VAL A 508 25.79 -5.00 9.31
C VAL A 508 26.22 -4.54 10.71
N LEU A 509 26.32 -3.23 10.89
CA LEU A 509 26.71 -2.63 12.15
C LEU A 509 25.48 -2.43 13.03
N ASP A 510 25.60 -2.76 14.32
CA ASP A 510 24.55 -2.52 15.31
C ASP A 510 24.69 -1.11 15.88
N VAL A 511 23.92 -0.16 15.34
CA VAL A 511 23.85 1.20 15.86
C VAL A 511 22.77 1.22 16.96
N LYS A 512 23.20 1.37 18.21
CA LYS A 512 22.31 1.28 19.41
C LYS A 512 22.32 2.53 20.27
N GLN A 513 23.33 3.38 20.12
CA GLN A 513 23.54 4.56 20.95
C GLN A 513 23.24 5.83 20.17
N ALA A 514 23.00 6.93 20.86
CA ALA A 514 22.83 8.24 20.23
C ALA A 514 24.06 8.64 19.41
N LYS A 515 25.24 8.28 19.88
CA LYS A 515 26.53 8.44 19.17
C LYS A 515 27.40 7.24 19.39
N GLN A 516 27.95 6.66 18.31
CA GLN A 516 28.73 5.43 18.36
C GLN A 516 29.81 5.47 17.28
N THR A 517 31.03 5.03 17.60
CA THR A 517 32.15 4.97 16.68
C THR A 517 32.53 3.51 16.41
N PHE A 518 32.66 3.17 15.13
CA PHE A 518 33.11 1.86 14.65
C PHE A 518 34.50 2.03 14.07
N ARG A 519 35.42 1.18 14.48
CA ARG A 519 36.82 1.23 14.01
C ARG A 519 37.17 -0.03 13.23
N PHE A 520 37.77 0.17 12.05
CA PHE A 520 38.20 -0.92 11.18
C PHE A 520 39.72 -0.85 10.99
N GLU A 521 40.33 -2.02 10.97
CA GLU A 521 41.75 -2.22 10.83
C GLU A 521 42.12 -2.76 9.44
N GLN A 522 43.40 -2.75 9.10
CA GLN A 522 43.91 -3.25 7.81
C GLN A 522 43.38 -2.47 6.61
N VAL A 523 43.08 -1.20 6.79
CA VAL A 523 42.64 -0.30 5.72
C VAL A 523 43.87 0.44 5.17
N LYS A 524 44.39 -0.06 4.08
CA LYS A 524 45.70 0.37 3.54
C LYS A 524 45.69 1.72 2.83
N GLN A 525 44.52 2.18 2.38
CA GLN A 525 44.29 3.42 1.66
C GLN A 525 42.97 4.08 2.13
N PRO A 526 42.82 5.40 1.99
CA PRO A 526 41.54 6.04 2.29
C PRO A 526 40.42 5.38 1.53
N PRO A 527 39.44 4.77 2.21
CA PRO A 527 38.38 4.03 1.54
C PRO A 527 37.24 4.95 1.13
N ILE A 528 36.41 4.47 0.20
CA ILE A 528 35.12 5.05 -0.14
C ILE A 528 34.03 4.18 0.50
N PRO A 529 33.25 4.71 1.46
CA PRO A 529 32.22 3.93 2.11
C PRO A 529 30.93 3.91 1.29
N SER A 530 30.34 2.73 1.14
CA SER A 530 28.95 2.56 0.72
C SER A 530 28.11 2.33 1.96
N LEU A 531 27.27 3.29 2.31
CA LEU A 531 26.50 3.28 3.55
C LEU A 531 25.03 2.97 3.29
N LEU A 532 24.38 2.26 4.23
CA LEU A 532 22.98 1.91 4.19
C LEU A 532 22.63 1.08 2.96
N ARG A 533 23.46 0.07 2.66
CA ARG A 533 23.20 -0.85 1.54
C ARG A 533 21.86 -1.53 1.69
N GLU A 534 21.17 -1.77 0.56
CA GLU A 534 19.84 -2.37 0.53
C GLU A 534 18.80 -1.60 1.35
N PHE A 535 19.08 -0.35 1.71
CA PHE A 535 18.24 0.40 2.65
C PHE A 535 17.97 -0.42 3.92
N SER A 536 19.04 -0.80 4.61
CA SER A 536 18.98 -1.73 5.74
C SER A 536 18.18 -1.26 6.94
N ALA A 537 17.77 0.01 6.96
CA ALA A 537 16.86 0.57 7.94
C ALA A 537 16.08 1.76 7.32
N PRO A 538 14.82 2.00 7.72
CA PRO A 538 14.01 3.11 7.23
C PRO A 538 14.40 4.44 7.89
N VAL A 539 15.55 4.97 7.49
CA VAL A 539 16.18 6.15 8.06
C VAL A 539 16.64 7.11 6.97
N LYS A 540 16.84 8.37 7.34
CA LYS A 540 17.52 9.36 6.51
C LYS A 540 19.02 9.26 6.78
N LEU A 541 19.84 9.26 5.73
CA LEU A 541 21.29 9.22 5.81
C LEU A 541 21.88 10.58 5.45
N GLU A 542 22.76 11.08 6.32
CA GLU A 542 23.56 12.27 6.07
C GLU A 542 25.04 11.89 6.12
N TYR A 543 25.72 11.98 5.00
CA TYR A 543 27.16 11.79 4.87
C TYR A 543 27.70 12.76 3.79
N ALA A 544 28.80 13.39 4.03
CA ALA A 544 29.36 14.39 3.11
C ALA A 544 30.16 13.72 1.97
N TYR A 545 29.47 13.00 1.10
CA TYR A 545 30.06 12.47 -0.13
C TYR A 545 30.49 13.59 -1.07
N SER A 546 31.66 13.45 -1.69
CA SER A 546 32.02 14.24 -2.87
C SER A 546 31.32 13.71 -4.12
N ASP A 547 31.26 14.53 -5.17
CA ASP A 547 30.72 14.09 -6.46
C ASP A 547 31.53 12.89 -7.02
N GLU A 548 32.86 12.94 -6.87
CA GLU A 548 33.77 11.85 -7.31
C GLU A 548 33.49 10.54 -6.58
N GLU A 549 33.22 10.59 -5.26
CA GLU A 549 32.88 9.41 -4.47
C GLU A 549 31.53 8.82 -4.91
N LEU A 550 30.54 9.66 -5.14
CA LEU A 550 29.22 9.20 -5.60
C LEU A 550 29.28 8.60 -7.01
N ILE A 551 29.99 9.23 -7.93
CA ILE A 551 30.20 8.70 -9.28
C ILE A 551 30.99 7.38 -9.23
N PHE A 552 31.99 7.29 -8.35
CA PHE A 552 32.70 6.04 -8.10
C PHE A 552 31.76 4.91 -7.67
N LEU A 553 30.87 5.16 -6.73
CA LEU A 553 29.91 4.17 -6.24
C LEU A 553 28.89 3.79 -7.32
N MET A 554 28.48 4.71 -8.18
CA MET A 554 27.59 4.40 -9.32
C MET A 554 28.20 3.37 -10.27
N VAL A 555 29.51 3.35 -10.38
CA VAL A 555 30.25 2.46 -11.28
C VAL A 555 30.71 1.18 -10.58
N HIS A 556 31.25 1.27 -9.37
CA HIS A 556 32.00 0.21 -8.72
C HIS A 556 31.26 -0.52 -7.59
N ALA A 557 30.21 0.03 -7.02
CA ALA A 557 29.47 -0.67 -5.98
C ALA A 557 28.96 -2.02 -6.50
N ARG A 558 29.16 -3.08 -5.73
CA ARG A 558 28.75 -4.44 -6.12
C ARG A 558 27.24 -4.62 -6.06
N ASN A 559 26.62 -3.89 -5.16
CA ASN A 559 25.20 -3.94 -4.95
C ASN A 559 24.47 -2.96 -5.89
N GLU A 560 23.55 -3.45 -6.70
CA GLU A 560 22.82 -2.61 -7.67
C GLU A 560 22.01 -1.51 -6.97
N PHE A 561 21.37 -1.81 -5.84
CA PHE A 561 20.67 -0.79 -5.06
C PHE A 561 21.64 0.33 -4.62
N ALA A 562 22.84 0.00 -4.16
CA ALA A 562 23.84 0.98 -3.75
C ALA A 562 24.29 1.88 -4.92
N ARG A 563 24.38 1.34 -6.14
CA ARG A 563 24.62 2.14 -7.35
C ARG A 563 23.51 3.14 -7.61
N TRP A 564 22.28 2.68 -7.56
CA TRP A 564 21.12 3.55 -7.74
C TRP A 564 21.08 4.63 -6.66
N ASP A 565 21.29 4.26 -5.39
CA ASP A 565 21.25 5.18 -4.27
C ASP A 565 22.35 6.27 -4.37
N ALA A 566 23.55 5.90 -4.82
CA ALA A 566 24.62 6.88 -5.09
C ALA A 566 24.19 7.89 -6.17
N GLY A 567 23.55 7.42 -7.24
CA GLY A 567 22.99 8.28 -8.28
C GLY A 567 21.91 9.23 -7.76
N GLN A 568 21.02 8.74 -6.91
CA GLN A 568 19.98 9.57 -6.26
C GLN A 568 20.58 10.61 -5.30
N MET A 569 21.61 10.25 -4.53
CA MET A 569 22.31 11.20 -3.67
C MET A 569 22.99 12.31 -4.47
N LEU A 570 23.60 11.95 -5.61
CA LEU A 570 24.21 12.91 -6.52
C LEU A 570 23.16 13.88 -7.10
N LEU A 571 22.04 13.38 -7.57
CA LEU A 571 20.91 14.19 -8.04
C LEU A 571 20.39 15.09 -6.91
N ALA A 572 20.23 14.57 -5.69
CA ALA A 572 19.76 15.35 -4.55
C ALA A 572 20.66 16.55 -4.22
N LYS A 573 21.97 16.38 -4.29
CA LYS A 573 22.91 17.50 -4.13
C LYS A 573 22.64 18.64 -5.14
N TYR A 574 22.49 18.28 -6.41
CA TYR A 574 22.25 19.25 -7.48
C TYR A 574 20.84 19.86 -7.39
N ILE A 575 19.84 19.08 -7.04
CA ILE A 575 18.47 19.60 -6.84
C ILE A 575 18.46 20.64 -5.73
N ARG A 576 19.05 20.34 -4.56
CA ARG A 576 19.10 21.30 -3.44
C ARG A 576 19.84 22.58 -3.81
N THR A 577 21.01 22.46 -4.41
CA THR A 577 21.80 23.62 -4.88
C THR A 577 20.99 24.44 -5.89
N ASN A 578 20.30 23.80 -6.82
CA ASN A 578 19.54 24.51 -7.84
C ASN A 578 18.24 25.13 -7.32
N VAL A 579 17.60 24.56 -6.31
CA VAL A 579 16.48 25.24 -5.63
C VAL A 579 16.92 26.56 -5.03
N GLU A 580 18.07 26.62 -4.36
CA GLU A 580 18.63 27.86 -3.84
C GLU A 580 18.97 28.84 -4.96
N ARG A 581 19.55 28.35 -6.07
CA ARG A 581 19.86 29.18 -7.24
C ARG A 581 18.61 29.81 -7.86
N VAL A 582 17.56 29.03 -8.03
CA VAL A 582 16.27 29.52 -8.57
C VAL A 582 15.66 30.57 -7.64
N GLN A 583 15.71 30.37 -6.33
CA GLN A 583 15.25 31.34 -5.33
C GLN A 583 16.02 32.64 -5.39
N GLN A 584 17.27 32.64 -5.87
CA GLN A 584 18.12 33.80 -6.08
C GLN A 584 18.02 34.36 -7.52
N GLY A 585 17.13 33.83 -8.35
CA GLY A 585 16.95 34.25 -9.73
C GLY A 585 18.06 33.79 -10.68
N GLN A 586 18.83 32.77 -10.29
CA GLN A 586 19.91 32.19 -11.08
C GLN A 586 19.41 31.00 -11.89
N PRO A 587 20.03 30.71 -13.06
CA PRO A 587 19.63 29.56 -13.87
C PRO A 587 20.03 28.23 -13.21
N VAL A 588 19.29 27.15 -13.55
CA VAL A 588 19.64 25.78 -13.16
C VAL A 588 20.89 25.33 -13.91
N GLU A 589 21.80 24.68 -13.18
CA GLU A 589 23.05 24.17 -13.72
C GLU A 589 23.28 22.72 -13.29
N LEU A 590 23.89 21.93 -14.17
CA LEU A 590 24.31 20.56 -13.92
C LEU A 590 25.74 20.39 -14.42
N ALA A 591 26.63 19.86 -13.56
CA ALA A 591 28.05 19.68 -13.93
C ALA A 591 28.19 18.65 -15.05
N GLU A 592 29.15 18.87 -15.93
CA GLU A 592 29.47 17.98 -17.04
C GLU A 592 29.80 16.56 -16.53
N SER A 593 30.55 16.44 -15.43
CA SER A 593 30.87 15.15 -14.81
C SER A 593 29.65 14.32 -14.40
N VAL A 594 28.57 15.00 -13.99
CA VAL A 594 27.30 14.34 -13.66
C VAL A 594 26.60 13.88 -14.94
N ILE A 595 26.55 14.72 -15.95
CA ILE A 595 26.00 14.36 -17.26
C ILE A 595 26.73 13.15 -17.84
N ASP A 596 28.06 13.14 -17.79
CA ASP A 596 28.89 12.02 -18.25
C ASP A 596 28.67 10.73 -17.46
N ALA A 597 28.41 10.84 -16.14
CA ALA A 597 28.08 9.69 -15.32
C ALA A 597 26.75 9.06 -15.79
N PHE A 598 25.72 9.85 -16.05
CA PHE A 598 24.45 9.36 -16.59
C PHE A 598 24.59 8.85 -18.02
N ARG A 599 25.43 9.48 -18.86
CA ARG A 599 25.77 8.95 -20.20
C ARG A 599 26.38 7.56 -20.10
N GLY A 600 27.30 7.36 -19.15
CA GLY A 600 27.96 6.06 -18.93
C GLY A 600 26.96 4.97 -18.50
N VAL A 601 25.98 5.32 -17.66
CA VAL A 601 24.90 4.40 -17.26
C VAL A 601 24.03 4.03 -18.47
N LEU A 602 23.60 5.02 -19.26
CA LEU A 602 22.75 4.81 -20.43
C LEU A 602 23.41 3.90 -21.48
N LEU A 603 24.71 4.04 -21.66
CA LEU A 603 25.52 3.27 -22.66
C LEU A 603 26.07 1.97 -22.11
N SER A 604 25.77 1.60 -20.88
CA SER A 604 26.33 0.38 -20.27
C SER A 604 25.74 -0.88 -20.89
N ASP A 605 26.61 -1.76 -21.40
CA ASP A 605 26.22 -3.08 -21.91
C ASP A 605 26.06 -4.14 -20.79
N ASN A 606 26.49 -3.83 -19.58
CA ASN A 606 26.55 -4.78 -18.46
C ASN A 606 25.41 -4.64 -17.46
N LEU A 607 24.58 -3.62 -17.60
CA LEU A 607 23.45 -3.38 -16.70
C LEU A 607 22.14 -3.81 -17.35
N ASP A 608 21.26 -4.36 -16.52
CA ASP A 608 19.90 -4.70 -16.92
C ASP A 608 19.13 -3.44 -17.34
N ALA A 609 18.37 -3.52 -18.43
CA ALA A 609 17.66 -2.37 -18.99
C ALA A 609 16.67 -1.73 -18.01
N GLU A 610 15.96 -2.53 -17.23
CA GLU A 610 15.01 -2.03 -16.22
C GLU A 610 15.74 -1.27 -15.10
N PHE A 611 16.90 -1.76 -14.69
CA PHE A 611 17.75 -1.07 -13.71
C PHE A 611 18.32 0.24 -14.27
N VAL A 612 18.77 0.26 -15.53
CA VAL A 612 19.22 1.50 -16.21
C VAL A 612 18.09 2.53 -16.22
N ALA A 613 16.86 2.12 -16.51
CA ALA A 613 15.70 3.00 -16.46
C ALA A 613 15.51 3.64 -15.08
N GLU A 614 15.66 2.86 -14.01
CA GLU A 614 15.60 3.37 -12.63
C GLU A 614 16.70 4.37 -12.33
N MET A 615 17.93 4.12 -12.78
CA MET A 615 19.05 5.03 -12.58
C MET A 615 18.87 6.38 -13.29
N LEU A 616 18.18 6.40 -14.43
CA LEU A 616 17.91 7.62 -15.20
C LEU A 616 16.69 8.40 -14.70
N SER A 617 15.93 7.86 -13.76
CA SER A 617 14.70 8.49 -13.26
C SER A 617 15.00 9.51 -12.16
N LEU A 618 14.46 10.73 -12.33
CA LEU A 618 14.56 11.79 -11.33
C LEU A 618 13.61 11.50 -10.15
N PRO A 619 13.94 12.01 -8.93
CA PRO A 619 12.98 11.96 -7.83
C PRO A 619 11.73 12.79 -8.14
N SER A 620 10.60 12.41 -7.57
CA SER A 620 9.34 13.13 -7.73
C SER A 620 9.34 14.46 -6.95
N HIS A 621 8.46 15.37 -7.35
CA HIS A 621 8.24 16.62 -6.60
C HIS A 621 7.90 16.35 -5.12
N ASN A 622 7.06 15.37 -4.85
CA ASN A 622 6.67 15.01 -3.47
C ASN A 622 7.86 14.51 -2.64
N GLU A 623 8.72 13.69 -3.24
CA GLU A 623 9.94 13.23 -2.56
C GLU A 623 10.87 14.41 -2.23
N VAL A 624 11.10 15.29 -3.19
CA VAL A 624 11.93 16.49 -2.98
C VAL A 624 11.32 17.41 -1.93
N SER A 625 10.01 17.59 -1.95
CA SER A 625 9.30 18.40 -0.93
C SER A 625 9.57 17.91 0.49
N GLY A 626 9.69 16.59 0.68
CA GLY A 626 9.99 15.99 1.98
C GLY A 626 11.39 16.31 2.53
N TRP A 627 12.29 16.89 1.74
CA TRP A 627 13.63 17.30 2.19
C TRP A 627 13.64 18.66 2.88
N TYR A 628 12.55 19.44 2.81
CA TYR A 628 12.47 20.83 3.27
C TYR A 628 11.48 20.99 4.41
N LYS A 629 11.88 21.82 5.39
CA LYS A 629 10.96 22.28 6.47
C LYS A 629 9.97 23.34 5.97
N ARG A 630 10.34 24.06 4.91
CA ARG A 630 9.51 25.02 4.20
C ARG A 630 9.61 24.71 2.70
N VAL A 631 8.51 24.30 2.11
CA VAL A 631 8.46 23.85 0.71
C VAL A 631 8.23 25.03 -0.23
N ASP A 632 9.16 25.23 -1.16
CA ASP A 632 8.98 26.15 -2.29
C ASP A 632 8.50 25.34 -3.51
N VAL A 633 7.18 25.23 -3.63
CA VAL A 633 6.52 24.40 -4.65
C VAL A 633 6.98 24.75 -6.05
N ASP A 634 7.04 26.03 -6.38
CA ASP A 634 7.34 26.51 -7.73
C ASP A 634 8.82 26.32 -8.07
N ALA A 635 9.72 26.62 -7.12
CA ALA A 635 11.16 26.42 -7.33
C ALA A 635 11.51 24.94 -7.55
N ILE A 636 10.94 24.03 -6.77
CA ILE A 636 11.16 22.58 -6.94
C ILE A 636 10.69 22.12 -8.33
N ALA A 637 9.50 22.53 -8.75
CA ALA A 637 8.96 22.17 -10.07
C ALA A 637 9.86 22.70 -11.20
N GLN A 638 10.33 23.93 -11.09
CA GLN A 638 11.23 24.53 -12.08
C GLN A 638 12.56 23.79 -12.16
N VAL A 639 13.15 23.41 -11.01
CA VAL A 639 14.42 22.65 -10.98
C VAL A 639 14.25 21.30 -11.64
N LEU A 640 13.23 20.54 -11.30
CA LEU A 640 13.01 19.19 -11.85
C LEU A 640 12.79 19.25 -13.37
N THR A 641 11.97 20.18 -13.86
CA THR A 641 11.77 20.36 -15.30
C THR A 641 13.05 20.79 -16.01
N SER A 642 13.80 21.72 -15.43
CA SER A 642 15.07 22.19 -16.01
C SER A 642 16.13 21.11 -16.07
N LEU A 643 16.29 20.30 -15.01
CA LEU A 643 17.23 19.17 -15.02
C LEU A 643 16.85 18.11 -16.06
N LYS A 644 15.57 17.82 -16.19
CA LYS A 644 15.08 16.90 -17.23
C LYS A 644 15.39 17.43 -18.64
N THR A 645 15.18 18.71 -18.86
CA THR A 645 15.48 19.37 -20.14
C THR A 645 16.97 19.39 -20.44
N ILE A 646 17.82 19.67 -19.45
CA ILE A 646 19.29 19.63 -19.60
C ILE A 646 19.74 18.23 -20.00
N LEU A 647 19.33 17.22 -19.26
CA LEU A 647 19.69 15.83 -19.56
C LEU A 647 19.17 15.37 -20.95
N ALA A 648 17.94 15.76 -21.28
CA ALA A 648 17.38 15.46 -22.60
C ALA A 648 18.17 16.08 -23.74
N THR A 649 18.64 17.31 -23.58
CA THR A 649 19.42 18.04 -24.58
C THR A 649 20.84 17.49 -24.70
N GLU A 650 21.52 17.29 -23.58
CA GLU A 650 22.92 16.86 -23.55
C GLU A 650 23.10 15.37 -23.95
N LEU A 651 22.08 14.55 -23.74
CA LEU A 651 22.08 13.11 -24.05
C LEU A 651 21.17 12.75 -25.23
N GLU A 652 20.73 13.72 -26.03
CA GLU A 652 19.74 13.51 -27.09
C GLU A 652 20.11 12.39 -28.06
N ASP A 653 21.34 12.37 -28.52
CA ASP A 653 21.80 11.38 -29.49
C ASP A 653 21.80 9.97 -28.90
N GLU A 654 22.30 9.81 -27.69
CA GLU A 654 22.38 8.53 -26.99
C GLU A 654 20.97 8.04 -26.58
N LEU A 655 20.10 8.93 -26.11
CA LEU A 655 18.70 8.61 -25.80
C LEU A 655 17.94 8.16 -27.04
N SER A 656 18.15 8.87 -28.17
CA SER A 656 17.51 8.53 -29.45
C SER A 656 17.97 7.18 -29.98
N ALA A 657 19.29 6.93 -29.95
CA ALA A 657 19.86 5.65 -30.37
C ALA A 657 19.33 4.49 -29.51
N THR A 658 19.29 4.64 -28.19
CA THR A 658 18.77 3.63 -27.26
C THR A 658 17.27 3.39 -27.50
N TYR A 659 16.49 4.45 -27.68
CA TYR A 659 15.05 4.36 -27.96
C TYR A 659 14.77 3.52 -29.20
N HIS A 660 15.48 3.73 -30.29
CA HIS A 660 15.30 2.99 -31.53
C HIS A 660 15.80 1.55 -31.44
N THR A 661 16.93 1.32 -30.79
CA THR A 661 17.51 -0.02 -30.63
C THR A 661 16.62 -0.95 -29.81
N LEU A 662 15.93 -0.43 -28.80
CA LEU A 662 15.10 -1.23 -27.87
C LEU A 662 13.67 -1.51 -28.39
N LYS A 663 13.35 -1.07 -29.61
CA LYS A 663 12.04 -1.35 -30.19
C LYS A 663 11.81 -2.88 -30.30
N GLN A 664 10.64 -3.32 -29.89
CA GLN A 664 10.20 -4.73 -29.96
C GLN A 664 9.00 -4.84 -30.89
N ASP A 665 9.00 -5.83 -31.78
CA ASP A 665 7.91 -6.08 -32.71
C ASP A 665 6.81 -6.97 -32.11
N THR A 666 7.17 -7.82 -31.15
CA THR A 666 6.26 -8.70 -30.44
C THR A 666 6.16 -8.33 -28.98
N TYR A 667 4.94 -8.44 -28.43
CA TYR A 667 4.70 -8.19 -27.00
C TYR A 667 4.99 -9.45 -26.18
N SER A 668 5.64 -9.26 -25.01
CA SER A 668 5.87 -10.29 -24.00
C SER A 668 5.90 -9.65 -22.62
N ILE A 669 5.44 -10.36 -21.61
CA ILE A 669 5.51 -9.95 -20.18
C ILE A 669 6.73 -10.52 -19.45
N GLU A 670 7.63 -11.16 -20.17
CA GLU A 670 8.89 -11.63 -19.60
C GLU A 670 9.75 -10.45 -19.13
N HIS A 671 10.51 -10.67 -18.06
CA HIS A 671 11.33 -9.63 -17.42
C HIS A 671 12.20 -8.84 -18.41
N ALA A 672 12.91 -9.53 -19.30
CA ALA A 672 13.77 -8.87 -20.30
C ALA A 672 12.98 -7.96 -21.26
N ALA A 673 11.77 -8.38 -21.66
CA ALA A 673 10.92 -7.58 -22.54
C ALA A 673 10.35 -6.35 -21.81
N ILE A 674 9.92 -6.53 -20.57
CA ILE A 674 9.47 -5.42 -19.70
C ILE A 674 10.60 -4.41 -19.50
N GLY A 675 11.82 -4.87 -19.21
CA GLY A 675 12.98 -4.01 -19.03
C GLY A 675 13.29 -3.16 -20.25
N LYS A 676 13.25 -3.73 -21.44
CA LYS A 676 13.45 -3.01 -22.72
C LYS A 676 12.38 -1.94 -22.95
N ARG A 677 11.10 -2.26 -22.70
CA ARG A 677 10.00 -1.27 -22.80
C ARG A 677 10.18 -0.15 -21.79
N THR A 678 10.52 -0.49 -20.55
CA THR A 678 10.72 0.49 -19.48
C THR A 678 11.82 1.49 -19.84
N LEU A 679 12.98 1.00 -20.26
CA LEU A 679 14.09 1.88 -20.66
C LEU A 679 13.74 2.68 -21.90
N ARG A 680 13.14 2.07 -22.91
CA ARG A 680 12.70 2.77 -24.13
C ARG A 680 11.74 3.92 -23.78
N ASN A 681 10.79 3.70 -22.88
CA ASN A 681 9.83 4.70 -22.47
C ASN A 681 10.40 5.79 -21.55
N VAL A 682 11.44 5.47 -20.77
CA VAL A 682 12.22 6.50 -20.05
C VAL A 682 12.95 7.39 -21.06
N CYS A 683 13.58 6.83 -22.08
CA CYS A 683 14.20 7.61 -23.16
C CYS A 683 13.16 8.53 -23.85
N LEU A 684 11.97 8.02 -24.17
CA LEU A 684 10.89 8.82 -24.73
C LEU A 684 10.49 9.98 -23.83
N SER A 685 10.41 9.76 -22.53
CA SER A 685 10.06 10.78 -21.54
C SER A 685 11.02 11.97 -21.55
N TYR A 686 12.31 11.70 -21.79
CA TYR A 686 13.33 12.76 -22.01
C TYR A 686 13.21 13.39 -23.39
N LEU A 687 13.15 12.57 -24.45
CA LEU A 687 13.07 13.04 -25.84
C LEU A 687 11.82 13.88 -26.11
N ALA A 688 10.78 13.74 -25.33
CA ALA A 688 9.59 14.59 -25.39
C ALA A 688 9.90 16.08 -25.20
N TYR A 689 10.98 16.40 -24.49
CA TYR A 689 11.43 17.79 -24.26
C TYR A 689 12.38 18.31 -25.35
N THR A 690 12.63 17.52 -26.41
CA THR A 690 13.45 17.91 -27.56
C THR A 690 12.59 18.25 -28.77
N ALA A 691 13.22 18.80 -29.82
CA ALA A 691 12.53 19.17 -31.05
C ALA A 691 11.83 17.98 -31.76
N GLN A 692 12.37 16.77 -31.60
CA GLN A 692 11.79 15.56 -32.22
C GLN A 692 10.64 14.96 -31.39
N GLY A 693 10.42 15.43 -30.17
CA GLY A 693 9.54 14.81 -29.17
C GLY A 693 8.10 14.63 -29.65
N ASN A 694 7.49 15.66 -30.23
CA ASN A 694 6.11 15.57 -30.69
C ASN A 694 5.89 14.49 -31.77
N ALA A 695 6.81 14.42 -32.75
CA ALA A 695 6.73 13.43 -33.83
C ALA A 695 6.96 12.00 -33.29
N LEU A 696 7.94 11.81 -32.39
CA LEU A 696 8.21 10.50 -31.80
C LEU A 696 7.02 9.98 -30.97
N VAL A 697 6.41 10.84 -30.16
CA VAL A 697 5.26 10.50 -29.32
C VAL A 697 4.05 10.11 -30.18
N GLN A 698 3.74 10.90 -31.23
CA GLN A 698 2.68 10.57 -32.17
C GLN A 698 2.91 9.22 -32.85
N LYS A 699 4.13 8.97 -33.27
CA LYS A 699 4.52 7.71 -33.96
C LYS A 699 4.39 6.52 -33.00
N GLN A 700 4.86 6.64 -31.77
CA GLN A 700 4.75 5.56 -30.79
C GLN A 700 3.29 5.25 -30.46
N TYR A 701 2.46 6.27 -30.23
CA TYR A 701 1.03 6.06 -29.96
C TYR A 701 0.36 5.32 -31.12
N ALA A 702 0.62 5.74 -32.36
CA ALA A 702 0.01 5.12 -33.55
C ALA A 702 0.48 3.67 -33.80
N GLN A 703 1.71 3.34 -33.42
CA GLN A 703 2.33 2.02 -33.64
C GLN A 703 2.29 1.08 -32.45
N ALA A 704 1.86 1.55 -31.29
CA ALA A 704 1.84 0.77 -30.06
C ALA A 704 0.93 -0.47 -30.20
N ASN A 705 1.45 -1.62 -29.79
CA ASN A 705 0.74 -2.90 -29.77
C ASN A 705 0.42 -3.36 -28.31
N ASN A 706 0.63 -2.50 -27.34
CA ASN A 706 0.39 -2.77 -25.94
C ASN A 706 0.06 -1.47 -25.17
N MET A 707 -0.57 -1.63 -24.03
CA MET A 707 -1.01 -0.49 -23.22
C MET A 707 0.18 0.25 -22.58
N THR A 708 1.26 -0.41 -22.24
CA THR A 708 2.47 0.23 -21.67
C THR A 708 2.99 1.32 -22.62
N ASP A 709 3.21 0.99 -23.87
CA ASP A 709 3.72 1.94 -24.87
C ASP A 709 2.69 3.03 -25.21
N THR A 710 1.41 2.70 -25.23
CA THR A 710 0.32 3.68 -25.43
C THR A 710 0.31 4.73 -24.32
N ILE A 711 0.31 4.29 -23.07
CA ILE A 711 0.28 5.20 -21.91
C ILE A 711 1.57 5.99 -21.78
N ALA A 712 2.72 5.39 -22.09
CA ALA A 712 4.00 6.10 -22.09
C ALA A 712 4.02 7.27 -23.08
N ALA A 713 3.48 7.07 -24.28
CA ALA A 713 3.34 8.13 -25.27
C ALA A 713 2.42 9.26 -24.77
N MET A 714 1.26 8.92 -24.24
CA MET A 714 0.32 9.89 -23.70
C MET A 714 0.87 10.64 -22.49
N THR A 715 1.59 9.95 -21.60
CA THR A 715 2.23 10.55 -20.43
C THR A 715 3.30 11.56 -20.86
N ALA A 716 4.13 11.22 -21.84
CA ALA A 716 5.13 12.13 -22.40
C ALA A 716 4.49 13.37 -23.01
N ALA A 717 3.42 13.20 -23.78
CA ALA A 717 2.68 14.30 -24.37
C ALA A 717 2.07 15.22 -23.29
N ASN A 718 1.55 14.63 -22.22
CA ASN A 718 0.92 15.34 -21.10
C ASN A 718 1.95 16.15 -20.30
N GLN A 719 3.06 15.54 -19.92
CA GLN A 719 4.09 16.19 -19.10
C GLN A 719 4.84 17.28 -19.85
N ALA A 720 5.19 17.05 -21.10
CA ALA A 720 5.90 18.02 -21.94
C ALA A 720 4.96 19.01 -22.66
N GLN A 721 3.65 18.89 -22.44
CA GLN A 721 2.62 19.75 -23.10
C GLN A 721 2.80 19.82 -24.62
N LEU A 722 2.93 18.66 -25.25
CA LEU A 722 3.12 18.55 -26.69
C LEU A 722 1.85 18.90 -27.45
N ALA A 723 2.02 19.39 -28.68
CA ALA A 723 0.91 19.75 -29.55
C ALA A 723 -0.05 18.59 -29.88
N CYS A 724 0.47 17.35 -29.91
CA CYS A 724 -0.33 16.14 -30.17
C CYS A 724 -1.21 15.70 -28.97
N ARG A 725 -1.01 16.25 -27.78
CA ARG A 725 -1.68 15.80 -26.55
C ARG A 725 -3.19 15.66 -26.70
N GLU A 726 -3.85 16.72 -27.15
CA GLU A 726 -5.33 16.72 -27.22
C GLU A 726 -5.88 15.69 -28.20
N SER A 727 -5.24 15.49 -29.33
CA SER A 727 -5.68 14.49 -30.32
C SER A 727 -5.51 13.06 -29.78
N LEU A 728 -4.42 12.78 -29.03
CA LEU A 728 -4.19 11.48 -28.40
C LEU A 728 -5.21 11.22 -27.31
N MET A 729 -5.49 12.20 -26.46
CA MET A 729 -6.48 12.09 -25.39
C MET A 729 -7.89 11.85 -25.95
N GLN A 730 -8.27 12.53 -27.00
CA GLN A 730 -9.56 12.32 -27.64
C GLN A 730 -9.68 10.92 -28.26
N ASP A 731 -8.68 10.49 -29.02
CA ASP A 731 -8.67 9.14 -29.62
C ASP A 731 -8.79 8.04 -28.58
N TYR A 732 -8.03 8.15 -27.49
CA TYR A 732 -8.07 7.19 -26.39
C TYR A 732 -9.45 7.13 -25.73
N SER A 733 -10.05 8.28 -25.42
CA SER A 733 -11.38 8.36 -24.81
C SER A 733 -12.46 7.75 -25.72
N GLU A 734 -12.45 8.06 -27.01
CA GLU A 734 -13.40 7.48 -27.98
C GLU A 734 -13.28 5.95 -28.05
N LYS A 735 -12.05 5.45 -28.02
CA LYS A 735 -11.78 4.01 -28.08
C LYS A 735 -12.19 3.26 -26.81
N TRP A 736 -11.99 3.86 -25.62
CA TRP A 736 -12.08 3.16 -24.35
C TRP A 736 -13.20 3.63 -23.41
N LYS A 737 -14.05 4.54 -23.82
CA LYS A 737 -15.10 5.16 -22.98
C LYS A 737 -16.04 4.17 -22.26
N HIS A 738 -16.14 2.93 -22.72
CA HIS A 738 -16.98 1.88 -22.13
C HIS A 738 -16.22 0.98 -21.13
N ASP A 739 -14.93 1.19 -20.94
CA ASP A 739 -14.10 0.41 -20.01
C ASP A 739 -13.56 1.31 -18.90
N GLY A 740 -14.16 1.22 -17.72
CA GLY A 740 -13.83 2.08 -16.60
C GLY A 740 -12.38 1.95 -16.13
N LEU A 741 -11.81 0.74 -16.06
CA LEU A 741 -10.42 0.54 -15.65
C LEU A 741 -9.43 1.14 -16.65
N VAL A 742 -9.69 1.00 -17.92
CA VAL A 742 -8.84 1.58 -18.96
C VAL A 742 -8.99 3.12 -18.97
N MET A 743 -10.19 3.62 -18.72
CA MET A 743 -10.42 5.06 -18.59
C MET A 743 -9.78 5.67 -17.33
N ASP A 744 -9.51 4.90 -16.29
CA ASP A 744 -8.79 5.39 -15.11
C ASP A 744 -7.43 5.99 -15.49
N LYS A 745 -6.74 5.42 -16.47
CA LYS A 745 -5.46 5.94 -16.98
C LYS A 745 -5.64 7.31 -17.63
N TRP A 746 -6.70 7.49 -18.38
CA TRP A 746 -7.07 8.76 -19.00
C TRP A 746 -7.44 9.81 -17.94
N PHE A 747 -8.23 9.45 -16.95
CA PHE A 747 -8.56 10.33 -15.82
C PHE A 747 -7.32 10.78 -15.05
N THR A 748 -6.37 9.89 -14.82
CA THR A 748 -5.09 10.21 -14.16
C THR A 748 -4.30 11.25 -14.95
N LEU A 749 -4.24 11.13 -16.27
CA LEU A 749 -3.58 12.10 -17.14
C LEU A 749 -4.30 13.44 -17.15
N GLN A 750 -5.62 13.47 -17.08
CA GLN A 750 -6.37 14.72 -16.96
C GLN A 750 -6.09 15.42 -15.63
N GLY A 751 -6.11 14.69 -14.52
CA GLY A 751 -5.82 15.25 -13.18
C GLY A 751 -4.38 15.74 -13.04
N SER A 752 -3.42 15.06 -13.66
CA SER A 752 -1.99 15.40 -13.62
C SER A 752 -1.54 16.33 -14.75
N ASN A 753 -2.45 16.86 -15.54
CA ASN A 753 -2.15 17.82 -16.59
C ASN A 753 -1.52 19.10 -16.00
N PRO A 754 -0.27 19.44 -16.34
CA PRO A 754 0.42 20.61 -15.77
C PRO A 754 -0.10 21.95 -16.29
N SER A 755 -1.05 21.97 -17.23
CA SER A 755 -1.64 23.22 -17.74
C SER A 755 -2.29 24.04 -16.62
N PRO A 756 -2.14 25.37 -16.61
CA PRO A 756 -2.84 26.23 -15.65
C PRO A 756 -4.36 26.15 -15.70
N GLN A 757 -4.95 25.65 -16.81
CA GLN A 757 -6.38 25.46 -16.97
C GLN A 757 -6.86 24.07 -16.51
N VAL A 758 -6.07 23.33 -15.76
CA VAL A 758 -6.37 21.94 -15.37
C VAL A 758 -7.69 21.79 -14.62
N LEU A 759 -8.10 22.75 -13.80
CA LEU A 759 -9.37 22.66 -13.09
C LEU A 759 -10.57 22.64 -14.03
N ASP A 760 -10.55 23.41 -15.11
CA ASP A 760 -11.58 23.36 -16.13
C ASP A 760 -11.61 21.99 -16.84
N VAL A 761 -10.43 21.45 -17.14
CA VAL A 761 -10.26 20.11 -17.72
C VAL A 761 -10.83 19.03 -16.78
N ILE A 762 -10.56 19.12 -15.47
CA ILE A 762 -11.06 18.17 -14.47
C ILE A 762 -12.58 18.25 -14.35
N GLN A 763 -13.13 19.46 -14.29
CA GLN A 763 -14.58 19.64 -14.21
C GLN A 763 -15.30 19.08 -15.44
N GLN A 764 -14.70 19.24 -16.61
CA GLN A 764 -15.22 18.63 -17.83
C GLN A 764 -15.10 17.09 -17.79
N ALA A 765 -13.97 16.57 -17.33
CA ALA A 765 -13.75 15.12 -17.16
C ALA A 765 -14.74 14.49 -16.18
N MET A 766 -15.15 15.21 -15.15
CA MET A 766 -16.18 14.74 -14.19
C MET A 766 -17.57 14.56 -14.84
N GLN A 767 -17.81 15.18 -16.01
CA GLN A 767 -19.04 14.99 -16.79
C GLN A 767 -18.94 13.84 -17.80
N HIS A 768 -17.79 13.21 -17.92
CA HIS A 768 -17.60 12.07 -18.83
C HIS A 768 -18.46 10.88 -18.41
N GLU A 769 -19.03 10.15 -19.38
CA GLU A 769 -19.92 9.01 -19.14
C GLU A 769 -19.29 7.90 -18.27
N ALA A 770 -17.98 7.76 -18.32
CA ALA A 770 -17.24 6.76 -17.52
C ALA A 770 -16.93 7.22 -16.09
N PHE A 771 -17.17 8.49 -15.74
CA PHE A 771 -16.85 9.01 -14.40
C PHE A 771 -18.02 8.87 -13.44
N SER A 772 -17.71 8.45 -12.22
CA SER A 772 -18.64 8.51 -11.08
C SER A 772 -17.85 8.75 -9.79
N LEU A 773 -18.24 9.75 -9.03
CA LEU A 773 -17.63 10.03 -7.74
C LEU A 773 -17.94 8.91 -6.70
N LYS A 774 -18.96 8.09 -6.96
CA LYS A 774 -19.29 6.92 -6.14
C LYS A 774 -18.34 5.75 -6.35
N ASN A 775 -17.57 5.74 -7.44
CA ASN A 775 -16.57 4.71 -7.68
C ASN A 775 -15.20 5.14 -7.16
N PRO A 776 -14.61 4.41 -6.19
CA PRO A 776 -13.32 4.77 -5.61
C PRO A 776 -12.18 4.87 -6.62
N ASN A 777 -12.13 3.99 -7.62
CA ASN A 777 -11.08 4.00 -8.64
C ASN A 777 -11.12 5.27 -9.50
N ARG A 778 -12.32 5.68 -9.95
CA ARG A 778 -12.51 6.92 -10.77
C ARG A 778 -12.13 8.14 -9.95
N THR A 779 -12.59 8.20 -8.72
CA THR A 779 -12.29 9.31 -7.80
C THR A 779 -10.80 9.43 -7.53
N ARG A 780 -10.12 8.33 -7.21
CA ARG A 780 -8.67 8.33 -7.00
C ARG A 780 -7.89 8.67 -8.26
N SER A 781 -8.34 8.19 -9.42
CA SER A 781 -7.65 8.43 -10.69
C SER A 781 -7.70 9.89 -11.12
N LEU A 782 -8.83 10.55 -11.03
CA LEU A 782 -8.97 11.95 -11.44
C LEU A 782 -8.60 12.92 -10.33
N ILE A 783 -9.31 12.82 -9.21
CA ILE A 783 -9.16 13.76 -8.09
C ILE A 783 -7.84 13.49 -7.35
N GLY A 784 -7.55 12.24 -7.05
CA GLY A 784 -6.30 11.85 -6.39
C GLY A 784 -5.06 12.27 -7.17
N ALA A 785 -5.07 12.15 -8.50
CA ALA A 785 -3.98 12.60 -9.35
C ALA A 785 -3.77 14.12 -9.29
N PHE A 786 -4.84 14.89 -9.26
CA PHE A 786 -4.75 16.35 -9.09
C PHE A 786 -4.15 16.74 -7.74
N LEU A 787 -4.61 16.11 -6.67
CA LEU A 787 -4.17 16.44 -5.30
C LEU A 787 -2.73 16.01 -5.02
N ASN A 788 -2.24 14.93 -5.64
CA ASN A 788 -0.96 14.31 -5.31
C ASN A 788 0.09 14.43 -6.42
N ALA A 789 -0.30 14.59 -7.67
CA ALA A 789 0.61 14.57 -8.83
C ALA A 789 0.58 15.87 -9.66
N ASN A 790 -0.03 16.92 -9.14
CA ASN A 790 -0.10 18.23 -9.80
C ASN A 790 0.18 19.37 -8.80
N PRO A 791 1.39 19.41 -8.24
CA PRO A 791 1.68 20.28 -7.09
C PRO A 791 1.57 21.78 -7.43
N VAL A 792 2.01 22.20 -8.62
CA VAL A 792 1.98 23.62 -9.00
C VAL A 792 0.54 24.15 -9.08
N ASN A 793 -0.37 23.39 -9.67
CA ASN A 793 -1.77 23.81 -9.82
C ASN A 793 -2.59 23.58 -8.56
N PHE A 794 -2.38 22.44 -7.88
CA PHE A 794 -3.05 22.19 -6.60
C PHE A 794 -2.70 23.27 -5.57
N HIS A 795 -1.41 23.65 -5.49
CA HIS A 795 -0.90 24.66 -4.58
C HIS A 795 -0.87 26.07 -5.19
N ALA A 796 -1.61 26.34 -6.26
CA ALA A 796 -1.68 27.68 -6.81
C ALA A 796 -2.12 28.70 -5.74
N LYS A 797 -1.46 29.84 -5.69
CA LYS A 797 -1.67 30.88 -4.66
C LYS A 797 -3.07 31.49 -4.67
N THR A 798 -3.83 31.28 -5.76
CA THR A 798 -5.24 31.69 -5.84
C THR A 798 -6.14 30.92 -4.87
N GLY A 799 -5.70 29.71 -4.41
CA GLY A 799 -6.46 28.82 -3.54
C GLY A 799 -7.55 28.03 -4.23
N GLU A 800 -7.67 28.10 -5.54
CA GLU A 800 -8.71 27.39 -6.29
C GLU A 800 -8.60 25.86 -6.14
N GLY A 801 -7.36 25.32 -6.17
CA GLY A 801 -7.11 23.91 -5.93
C GLY A 801 -7.58 23.45 -4.56
N TYR A 802 -7.37 24.24 -3.53
CA TYR A 802 -7.79 23.93 -2.16
C TYR A 802 -9.32 23.98 -2.02
N ARG A 803 -9.96 24.98 -2.61
CA ARG A 803 -11.43 25.09 -2.61
C ARG A 803 -12.08 23.93 -3.34
N PHE A 804 -11.52 23.53 -4.49
CA PHE A 804 -11.95 22.34 -5.22
C PHE A 804 -11.85 21.08 -4.34
N ALA A 805 -10.71 20.84 -3.69
CA ALA A 805 -10.54 19.73 -2.77
C ALA A 805 -11.57 19.75 -1.63
N GLY A 806 -11.78 20.90 -1.00
CA GLY A 806 -12.78 21.07 0.07
C GLY A 806 -14.20 20.76 -0.40
N HIS A 807 -14.56 21.15 -1.59
CA HIS A 807 -15.87 20.83 -2.17
C HIS A 807 -16.06 19.31 -2.35
N ILE A 808 -15.07 18.62 -2.93
CA ILE A 808 -15.11 17.16 -3.11
C ILE A 808 -15.18 16.43 -1.77
N LEU A 809 -14.40 16.88 -0.79
CA LEU A 809 -14.39 16.25 0.54
C LEU A 809 -15.74 16.39 1.24
N ARG A 810 -16.39 17.55 1.15
CA ARG A 810 -17.73 17.75 1.71
C ARG A 810 -18.77 16.84 1.05
N GLU A 811 -18.69 16.65 -0.25
CA GLU A 811 -19.58 15.75 -0.98
C GLU A 811 -19.37 14.27 -0.58
N LEU A 812 -18.11 13.84 -0.49
CA LEU A 812 -17.76 12.47 -0.11
C LEU A 812 -17.98 12.18 1.37
N ASN A 813 -18.02 13.17 2.24
CA ASN A 813 -18.24 12.98 3.66
C ASN A 813 -19.48 12.16 3.97
N SER A 814 -20.55 12.36 3.23
CA SER A 814 -21.84 11.66 3.44
C SER A 814 -21.95 10.37 2.63
N SER A 815 -21.28 10.26 1.50
CA SER A 815 -21.41 9.10 0.60
C SER A 815 -20.34 8.02 0.84
N ASN A 816 -19.08 8.41 1.01
CA ASN A 816 -17.97 7.50 1.25
C ASN A 816 -16.85 8.20 2.04
N PRO A 817 -16.99 8.29 3.36
CA PRO A 817 -16.01 8.99 4.20
C PRO A 817 -14.63 8.33 4.21
N GLN A 818 -14.54 7.03 3.96
CA GLN A 818 -13.26 6.33 3.87
C GLN A 818 -12.42 6.82 2.68
N VAL A 819 -13.02 7.03 1.53
CA VAL A 819 -12.36 7.63 0.36
C VAL A 819 -12.01 9.09 0.63
N ALA A 820 -12.92 9.86 1.21
CA ALA A 820 -12.66 11.26 1.60
C ALA A 820 -11.44 11.37 2.51
N SER A 821 -11.34 10.49 3.48
CA SER A 821 -10.23 10.45 4.44
C SER A 821 -8.87 10.16 3.81
N ARG A 822 -8.83 9.46 2.67
CA ARG A 822 -7.59 9.28 1.89
C ARG A 822 -7.25 10.53 1.09
N LEU A 823 -8.23 11.16 0.50
CA LEU A 823 -8.03 12.35 -0.34
C LEU A 823 -7.60 13.59 0.45
N ILE A 824 -7.91 13.69 1.73
CA ILE A 824 -7.57 14.88 2.53
C ILE A 824 -6.09 15.00 2.87
N ASP A 825 -5.32 13.92 2.80
CA ASP A 825 -3.93 13.87 3.30
C ASP A 825 -3.04 15.03 2.80
N PRO A 826 -3.08 15.48 1.55
CA PRO A 826 -2.29 16.63 1.11
C PRO A 826 -2.59 17.94 1.86
N LEU A 827 -3.81 18.12 2.37
CA LEU A 827 -4.20 19.31 3.13
C LEU A 827 -3.68 19.29 4.57
N LEU A 828 -3.39 18.13 5.13
CA LEU A 828 -2.99 17.98 6.54
C LEU A 828 -1.62 18.59 6.83
N LYS A 829 -0.75 18.68 5.83
CA LYS A 829 0.62 19.17 5.94
C LYS A 829 0.75 20.68 5.64
N PHE A 830 -0.29 21.46 5.86
CA PHE A 830 -0.34 22.85 5.42
C PHE A 830 0.76 23.74 6.03
N ARG A 831 1.28 23.38 7.20
CA ARG A 831 2.36 24.15 7.86
C ARG A 831 3.70 24.10 7.12
N LEU A 832 3.86 23.20 6.16
CA LEU A 832 5.06 23.14 5.32
C LEU A 832 5.14 24.26 4.28
N TYR A 833 4.04 24.95 4.01
CA TYR A 833 3.94 25.94 2.95
C TYR A 833 4.05 27.38 3.49
N ASP A 834 4.14 28.35 2.58
CA ASP A 834 4.16 29.78 2.93
C ASP A 834 2.85 30.21 3.61
N GLU A 835 2.88 31.39 4.26
CA GLU A 835 1.76 31.90 5.07
C GLU A 835 0.45 32.04 4.28
N GLN A 836 0.52 32.45 3.00
CA GLN A 836 -0.66 32.59 2.16
C GLN A 836 -1.32 31.24 1.89
N ARG A 837 -0.51 30.23 1.51
CA ARG A 837 -1.01 28.88 1.28
C ARG A 837 -1.51 28.24 2.58
N GLN A 838 -0.80 28.43 3.70
CA GLN A 838 -1.26 27.97 5.02
C GLN A 838 -2.65 28.49 5.37
N ALA A 839 -2.87 29.80 5.21
CA ALA A 839 -4.15 30.43 5.53
C ALA A 839 -5.30 29.85 4.67
N LEU A 840 -5.05 29.67 3.37
CA LEU A 840 -6.05 29.13 2.43
C LEU A 840 -6.40 27.68 2.74
N ILE A 841 -5.41 26.83 3.03
CA ILE A 841 -5.65 25.42 3.39
C ILE A 841 -6.36 25.33 4.73
N LYS A 842 -5.90 26.08 5.72
CA LYS A 842 -6.51 26.11 7.07
C LYS A 842 -7.99 26.48 7.01
N GLN A 843 -8.35 27.44 6.17
CA GLN A 843 -9.74 27.84 5.96
C GLN A 843 -10.60 26.66 5.51
N GLU A 844 -10.11 25.84 4.56
CA GLU A 844 -10.86 24.65 4.11
C GLU A 844 -10.99 23.60 5.22
N LEU A 845 -9.94 23.37 6.00
CA LEU A 845 -9.98 22.45 7.15
C LEU A 845 -10.96 22.92 8.24
N GLU A 846 -11.00 24.21 8.52
CA GLU A 846 -11.93 24.81 9.49
C GLU A 846 -13.39 24.69 9.01
N GLN A 847 -13.64 24.86 7.71
CA GLN A 847 -14.98 24.66 7.13
C GLN A 847 -15.44 23.20 7.27
N LEU A 848 -14.53 22.24 7.06
CA LEU A 848 -14.84 20.83 7.28
C LEU A 848 -15.16 20.56 8.74
N LYS A 849 -14.33 21.05 9.66
CA LYS A 849 -14.53 20.86 11.10
C LYS A 849 -15.86 21.46 11.61
N ALA A 850 -16.34 22.51 10.96
CA ALA A 850 -17.60 23.17 11.30
C ALA A 850 -18.85 22.41 10.84
N MET A 851 -18.73 21.35 10.08
CA MET A 851 -19.87 20.54 9.61
C MET A 851 -20.48 19.76 10.78
N ASP A 852 -21.80 19.84 10.93
CA ASP A 852 -22.54 19.14 12.01
C ASP A 852 -22.50 17.60 11.86
N ASN A 853 -22.34 17.11 10.63
CA ASN A 853 -22.37 15.69 10.28
C ASN A 853 -21.01 15.17 9.80
N LEU A 854 -19.92 15.77 10.26
CA LEU A 854 -18.58 15.34 9.87
C LEU A 854 -18.32 13.89 10.31
N ALA A 855 -17.97 13.03 9.35
CA ALA A 855 -17.70 11.61 9.60
C ALA A 855 -16.46 11.45 10.51
N ARG A 856 -16.42 10.37 11.29
CA ARG A 856 -15.33 10.07 12.22
C ARG A 856 -13.97 10.03 11.51
N ASP A 857 -13.92 9.50 10.29
CA ASP A 857 -12.75 9.42 9.42
C ASP A 857 -12.12 10.80 9.20
N LEU A 858 -12.91 11.76 8.73
CA LEU A 858 -12.46 13.13 8.51
C LEU A 858 -12.25 13.90 9.80
N PHE A 859 -13.09 13.69 10.82
CA PHE A 859 -12.98 14.35 12.11
C PHE A 859 -11.61 14.12 12.75
N GLU A 860 -11.13 12.88 12.76
CA GLU A 860 -9.82 12.53 13.33
C GLU A 860 -8.68 13.30 12.64
N LYS A 861 -8.65 13.27 11.34
CA LYS A 861 -7.58 13.89 10.54
C LYS A 861 -7.62 15.42 10.61
N VAL A 862 -8.79 16.00 10.43
CA VAL A 862 -8.96 17.47 10.49
C VAL A 862 -8.61 18.01 11.88
N SER A 863 -9.06 17.34 12.95
CA SER A 863 -8.76 17.74 14.31
C SER A 863 -7.26 17.68 14.59
N LYS A 864 -6.59 16.60 14.25
CA LYS A 864 -5.13 16.47 14.40
C LYS A 864 -4.36 17.55 13.62
N ALA A 865 -4.77 17.85 12.39
CA ALA A 865 -4.13 18.86 11.57
C ALA A 865 -4.25 20.26 12.17
N LEU A 866 -5.42 20.61 12.71
CA LEU A 866 -5.66 21.95 13.29
C LEU A 866 -5.06 22.12 14.69
N GLU A 867 -4.82 21.03 15.43
CA GLU A 867 -4.20 21.03 16.77
C GLU A 867 -2.67 20.98 16.73
N ALA A 868 -2.06 20.54 15.63
CA ALA A 868 -0.63 20.30 15.47
C ALA A 868 0.24 21.59 15.59
#